data_d34107ead6bc2c96148c3eeb8029d30d
#
_entry.id   d34107ead6bc2c96148c3eeb8029d30d
#
_cell.length_a   1.000
_cell.length_b   1.000
_cell.length_c   1.000
_cell.angle_alpha   90.00
_cell.angle_beta   90.00
_cell.angle_gamma   90.00
#
_symmetry.space_group_name_H-M   'P 1'
#
loop_
_entity.id
_entity.type
_entity.pdbx_description
1 polymer ?
#
loop_
_entity_poly.entity_id
_entity_poly.type
_entity_poly.pdbx_seq_one_letter_code
_entity_poly.pdbx_strand_id
1 'polypeptide(L)'
;MTRKRSLSSILNEESDSRPHAIPSSRIQRTRSVSNIIDEESSNQSYPTSSRIGRLVACNCSECNGRLVDPRTKTIHEINQDSEDDDSERTEVHLPDEAELPSDEPYESASISDELRMRESEAELPSDEPYESASISDEPRMRESEAELPSRQRSRKYVRPVIIAELGDTVDDKSSESSEYTTEEDANIDDRNESSDNEPSNDDEYHKIFEDYSCPPFEPFQDSDTEQSINNRFLWILLWIMSFRTRFNLPETATESLIKFLKLVLTEIGSPDFDTFPDTLYLARKALNLEDRFHSFVACSKCHKLYNKQEIKSFLQNEQPAIMKCCHVEFPNSTTRRLRLCQTPLAQKTTLLNNQISIKPELLFPFVSIKQQLEAMYRQPNFENSLRHWINRPTFDNILTDIYDGEVWKTFKETTDESSNNFFQSDVADSHLRLILNLDWFQPFDGTIHSTGVIYAAIGNLPRDVRFKRNNILILGLLPGPDEVSLHKINHYLAPIIDELKSLWEGVTLNKTYECQEGKRIRAALILVSCDIPAARKICGHISALVSCHRYEKKANYENWQHNFAGINEIDEWFTCRDLAQHRQDAIGWRRCNSDAARKRFVKQTGVRWSELLRLPYFDPIWFITIDPMHCLFLGIAKWIVKRLWIENGVLTTHILKTVQKKMDEFKVPADLGRIPGKVDCGDGFSNFTADQWRIFFTIYATVSLWEHLSENDRKILVNFVRICSISVSRIVEVDFMREAHQRLINLVKLIEENYGRDKITPNLHLSLHLCECSLDYGPLYTFWYFSFERMNGMLGIIF
;
A
#
# COMPACT_ATOMS: atom_id res chain seq x y z
N MET A 1 29.79 -19.90 44.89
CA MET A 1 29.64 -18.58 45.52
C MET A 1 30.39 -17.57 44.64
N THR A 2 29.73 -17.01 43.68
CA THR A 2 30.28 -15.97 42.78
C THR A 2 29.96 -14.61 43.39
N ARG A 3 31.00 -13.88 43.77
CA ARG A 3 30.85 -12.52 44.32
C ARG A 3 30.30 -11.57 43.21
N LYS A 4 29.15 -10.97 43.50
CA LYS A 4 28.63 -9.84 42.72
C LYS A 4 29.55 -8.64 42.89
N ARG A 5 30.20 -8.16 41.82
CA ARG A 5 30.91 -6.88 41.82
C ARG A 5 29.88 -5.76 41.70
N SER A 6 30.05 -4.68 42.47
CA SER A 6 29.18 -3.51 42.41
C SER A 6 29.49 -2.66 41.15
N LEU A 7 28.49 -1.93 40.65
CA LEU A 7 28.64 -1.05 39.47
C LEU A 7 29.76 -0.02 39.64
N SER A 8 29.98 0.46 40.83
CA SER A 8 31.06 1.39 41.19
C SER A 8 32.48 0.86 40.97
N SER A 9 32.67 -0.47 41.01
CA SER A 9 33.99 -1.06 40.76
C SER A 9 34.32 -1.16 39.26
N ILE A 10 33.31 -1.12 38.37
CA ILE A 10 33.51 -1.15 36.93
C ILE A 10 33.83 0.26 36.39
N LEU A 11 33.26 1.30 37.03
CA LEU A 11 33.51 2.69 36.63
C LEU A 11 34.86 3.26 37.10
N ASN A 12 35.47 2.66 38.11
CA ASN A 12 36.75 3.08 38.64
C ASN A 12 38.00 2.46 37.95
N GLU A 13 37.82 1.45 37.07
CA GLU A 13 38.95 0.85 36.33
C GLU A 13 39.34 1.61 35.08
N GLU A 14 38.57 2.65 34.63
CA GLU A 14 38.89 3.49 33.46
C GLU A 14 39.61 4.84 33.76
N SER A 15 40.01 5.13 35.02
CA SER A 15 40.52 6.45 35.42
C SER A 15 42.03 6.57 35.66
N ASP A 16 42.84 5.54 35.35
CA ASP A 16 44.27 5.63 35.55
C ASP A 16 45.08 5.47 34.26
N SER A 17 45.23 6.58 33.52
CA SER A 17 46.45 6.89 32.70
C SER A 17 46.48 8.35 32.30
N ARG A 18 47.37 9.08 32.88
CA ARG A 18 47.79 10.48 32.62
C ARG A 18 48.97 10.53 31.63
N PRO A 19 49.43 11.72 31.27
CA PRO A 19 49.05 12.56 30.14
C PRO A 19 50.23 12.94 29.24
N HIS A 20 50.03 13.40 28.03
CA HIS A 20 50.95 14.40 27.44
C HIS A 20 50.28 15.27 26.37
N ALA A 21 50.35 16.57 26.68
CA ALA A 21 50.53 17.77 25.84
C ALA A 21 49.70 18.00 24.56
N ILE A 22 49.05 19.16 24.63
CA ILE A 22 48.28 19.95 23.63
C ILE A 22 49.19 20.42 22.45
N PRO A 23 48.60 20.58 21.23
CA PRO A 23 48.14 21.92 20.88
C PRO A 23 46.80 22.05 20.13
N SER A 24 46.24 23.16 20.43
CA SER A 24 45.10 23.95 19.95
C SER A 24 44.53 23.74 18.57
N SER A 25 43.21 24.00 18.57
CA SER A 25 42.32 24.51 17.49
C SER A 25 41.72 23.54 16.50
N ARG A 26 40.49 23.16 16.82
CA ARG A 26 39.38 23.15 15.85
C ARG A 26 38.06 22.99 16.60
N ILE A 27 37.22 23.98 16.44
CA ILE A 27 35.82 23.99 16.90
C ILE A 27 35.13 22.84 16.21
N GLN A 28 34.83 21.76 16.91
CA GLN A 28 33.89 20.73 16.46
C GLN A 28 32.50 21.26 16.73
N ARG A 29 31.75 21.53 15.63
CA ARG A 29 30.32 21.71 15.68
C ARG A 29 29.70 20.40 16.16
N THR A 30 29.02 20.45 17.26
CA THR A 30 28.14 19.36 17.70
C THR A 30 27.05 19.15 16.64
N ARG A 31 27.06 18.00 15.98
CA ARG A 31 25.97 17.62 15.05
C ARG A 31 24.70 17.39 15.88
N SER A 32 23.58 17.89 15.40
CA SER A 32 22.29 17.66 16.03
C SER A 32 21.89 16.18 15.89
N VAL A 33 21.08 15.66 16.85
CA VAL A 33 20.61 14.27 16.84
C VAL A 33 19.80 13.93 15.58
N SER A 34 19.12 14.91 14.99
CA SER A 34 18.41 14.79 13.72
C SER A 34 19.35 14.46 12.55
N ASN A 35 20.53 15.06 12.49
CA ASN A 35 21.47 14.79 11.40
C ASN A 35 22.07 13.38 11.45
N ILE A 36 22.17 12.79 12.65
CA ILE A 36 22.65 11.41 12.82
C ILE A 36 21.61 10.41 12.31
N ILE A 37 20.32 10.73 12.47
CA ILE A 37 19.22 9.87 11.99
C ILE A 37 19.12 9.91 10.46
N ASP A 38 19.39 11.06 9.84
CA ASP A 38 19.24 11.25 8.39
C ASP A 38 20.42 10.68 7.57
N GLU A 39 21.64 10.70 8.10
CA GLU A 39 22.83 10.17 7.40
C GLU A 39 22.84 8.62 7.34
N GLU A 40 22.25 7.92 8.31
CA GLU A 40 22.23 6.45 8.32
C GLU A 40 21.11 5.83 7.49
N SER A 41 20.09 6.59 7.09
CA SER A 41 18.95 6.06 6.33
C SER A 41 19.19 5.91 4.81
N SER A 42 20.32 6.41 4.30
CA SER A 42 20.63 6.40 2.87
C SER A 42 21.42 5.19 2.37
N ASN A 43 21.95 4.33 3.27
CA ASN A 43 22.83 3.22 2.87
C ASN A 43 22.60 1.93 3.69
N GLN A 44 21.38 1.40 3.77
CA GLN A 44 21.22 0.05 4.31
C GLN A 44 20.16 -0.75 3.56
N SER A 45 20.65 -1.65 2.68
CA SER A 45 20.01 -2.92 2.39
C SER A 45 19.93 -3.72 3.70
N TYR A 46 18.71 -4.14 4.10
CA TYR A 46 18.50 -4.93 5.32
C TYR A 46 19.22 -6.28 5.21
N PRO A 47 20.02 -6.68 6.20
CA PRO A 47 20.49 -8.05 6.28
C PRO A 47 19.36 -8.94 6.79
N THR A 48 19.00 -9.93 6.00
CA THR A 48 18.26 -11.11 6.45
C THR A 48 18.95 -11.73 7.67
N SER A 49 18.12 -12.03 8.69
CA SER A 49 18.46 -12.74 9.91
C SER A 49 19.59 -13.75 9.72
N SER A 50 20.78 -13.45 10.20
CA SER A 50 21.87 -14.37 10.29
C SER A 50 22.03 -14.91 11.71
N ARG A 51 22.22 -16.20 11.80
CA ARG A 51 22.81 -16.91 12.92
C ARG A 51 23.95 -16.06 13.51
N ILE A 52 24.02 -15.96 14.82
CA ILE A 52 25.15 -15.39 15.55
C ILE A 52 26.39 -16.19 15.14
N GLY A 53 27.06 -15.78 14.07
CA GLY A 53 28.35 -16.27 13.66
C GLY A 53 29.39 -15.72 14.64
N ARG A 54 30.33 -16.54 15.11
CA ARG A 54 31.51 -16.10 15.87
C ARG A 54 32.28 -15.11 15.01
N LEU A 55 32.39 -13.87 15.49
CA LEU A 55 33.26 -12.87 14.88
C LEU A 55 34.71 -13.35 15.01
N VAL A 56 35.52 -13.12 14.00
CA VAL A 56 36.94 -13.48 13.93
C VAL A 56 37.82 -12.25 13.77
N ALA A 57 39.01 -12.27 14.38
CA ALA A 57 39.92 -11.15 14.23
C ALA A 57 40.48 -11.10 12.78
N CYS A 58 40.44 -9.93 12.17
CA CYS A 58 41.02 -9.65 10.85
C CYS A 58 42.27 -8.78 11.04
N ASN A 59 43.42 -9.28 10.54
CA ASN A 59 44.72 -8.64 10.72
C ASN A 59 45.21 -7.89 9.47
N CYS A 60 44.33 -7.58 8.52
CA CYS A 60 44.68 -6.74 7.38
C CYS A 60 45.04 -5.30 7.82
N SER A 61 45.69 -4.57 6.95
CA SER A 61 46.16 -3.19 7.21
C SER A 61 45.04 -2.22 7.60
N GLU A 62 43.81 -2.45 7.10
CA GLU A 62 42.66 -1.62 7.43
C GLU A 62 41.98 -2.01 8.74
N CYS A 63 41.91 -3.27 9.05
CA CYS A 63 41.17 -3.78 10.22
C CYS A 63 41.99 -3.81 11.50
N ASN A 64 43.29 -4.01 11.39
CA ASN A 64 44.27 -4.00 12.51
C ASN A 64 43.76 -4.76 13.76
N GLY A 65 43.36 -6.03 13.61
CA GLY A 65 42.89 -6.88 14.71
C GLY A 65 41.41 -6.74 15.08
N ARG A 66 40.62 -5.96 14.37
CA ARG A 66 39.16 -5.84 14.65
C ARG A 66 38.43 -7.15 14.39
N LEU A 67 37.41 -7.41 15.20
CA LEU A 67 36.53 -8.54 15.05
C LEU A 67 35.54 -8.27 13.91
N VAL A 68 35.60 -9.08 12.87
CA VAL A 68 34.76 -8.98 11.67
C VAL A 68 34.04 -10.32 11.42
N ASP A 69 33.02 -10.28 10.58
CA ASP A 69 32.38 -11.52 10.09
C ASP A 69 33.39 -12.35 9.30
N PRO A 70 33.39 -13.69 9.42
CA PRO A 70 34.33 -14.56 8.70
C PRO A 70 34.40 -14.33 7.19
N ARG A 71 33.29 -13.93 6.56
CA ARG A 71 33.26 -13.62 5.13
C ARG A 71 33.98 -12.30 4.82
N THR A 72 33.84 -11.32 5.66
CA THR A 72 34.56 -10.04 5.54
C THR A 72 36.06 -10.27 5.68
N LYS A 73 36.47 -11.14 6.62
CA LYS A 73 37.87 -11.53 6.77
C LYS A 73 38.43 -12.16 5.50
N THR A 74 37.70 -13.14 4.90
CA THR A 74 38.13 -13.80 3.66
C THR A 74 38.27 -12.81 2.49
N ILE A 75 37.37 -11.82 2.38
CA ILE A 75 37.48 -10.79 1.34
C ILE A 75 38.73 -9.94 1.53
N HIS A 76 39.05 -9.58 2.76
CA HIS A 76 40.24 -8.77 3.06
C HIS A 76 41.54 -9.59 2.87
N GLU A 77 41.52 -10.91 3.10
CA GLU A 77 42.67 -11.80 2.82
C GLU A 77 42.89 -11.94 1.31
N ILE A 78 41.84 -12.08 0.51
CA ILE A 78 41.96 -12.16 -0.97
C ILE A 78 42.49 -10.85 -1.57
N ASN A 79 42.09 -9.70 -1.02
CA ASN A 79 42.59 -8.41 -1.49
C ASN A 79 44.05 -8.15 -1.10
N GLN A 80 44.57 -8.73 -0.02
CA GLN A 80 45.97 -8.66 0.34
C GLN A 80 46.87 -9.50 -0.57
N ASP A 81 46.39 -10.69 -0.97
CA ASP A 81 47.13 -11.55 -1.88
C ASP A 81 47.20 -10.98 -3.32
N SER A 82 46.36 -10.02 -3.67
CA SER A 82 46.38 -9.32 -4.98
C SER A 82 47.31 -8.11 -5.02
N GLU A 83 47.78 -7.57 -3.87
CA GLU A 83 48.71 -6.44 -3.82
C GLU A 83 50.21 -6.88 -3.80
N ASP A 84 50.50 -8.16 -3.54
CA ASP A 84 51.87 -8.68 -3.51
C ASP A 84 52.36 -9.26 -4.88
N ASP A 85 51.48 -9.28 -5.93
CA ASP A 85 51.81 -9.90 -7.21
C ASP A 85 52.14 -8.89 -8.35
N ASP A 86 52.15 -7.57 -8.06
CA ASP A 86 52.38 -6.53 -9.06
C ASP A 86 53.83 -5.96 -9.11
N SER A 87 54.85 -6.63 -8.57
CA SER A 87 56.22 -6.14 -8.57
C SER A 87 57.19 -6.78 -9.60
N GLU A 88 56.73 -7.50 -10.59
CA GLU A 88 57.58 -7.91 -11.71
C GLU A 88 56.81 -7.96 -13.03
N ARG A 89 56.76 -6.86 -13.80
CA ARG A 89 56.61 -6.91 -15.27
C ARG A 89 57.26 -5.73 -15.94
N THR A 90 58.37 -6.03 -16.56
CA THR A 90 59.14 -5.27 -17.53
C THR A 90 58.31 -4.87 -18.75
N GLU A 91 58.59 -3.66 -19.22
CA GLU A 91 58.13 -3.04 -20.47
C GLU A 91 58.41 -3.90 -21.69
N VAL A 92 57.39 -4.06 -22.60
CA VAL A 92 57.62 -4.32 -24.01
C VAL A 92 56.63 -3.54 -24.88
N HIS A 93 57.23 -2.83 -25.85
CA HIS A 93 56.71 -1.92 -26.86
C HIS A 93 55.55 -2.46 -27.68
N LEU A 94 54.62 -1.51 -28.02
CA LEU A 94 53.73 -1.57 -29.16
C LEU A 94 54.43 -1.42 -30.50
N PRO A 95 53.88 -1.90 -31.62
CA PRO A 95 53.70 -1.05 -32.80
C PRO A 95 52.28 -1.05 -33.39
N ASP A 96 52.08 -0.02 -34.20
CA ASP A 96 50.89 0.57 -34.79
C ASP A 96 50.16 -0.26 -35.88
N GLU A 97 48.87 0.10 -36.00
CA GLU A 97 48.02 0.23 -37.19
C GLU A 97 48.12 -0.76 -38.36
N ALA A 98 46.96 -1.35 -38.75
CA ALA A 98 46.48 -1.40 -40.15
C ALA A 98 45.03 -1.87 -40.28
N GLU A 99 44.18 -0.97 -40.77
CA GLU A 99 43.16 -1.03 -41.84
C GLU A 99 42.31 -2.27 -42.07
N LEU A 100 41.00 -2.00 -42.11
CA LEU A 100 39.92 -2.79 -42.72
C LEU A 100 40.13 -3.13 -44.19
N PRO A 101 39.45 -4.15 -44.71
CA PRO A 101 38.45 -3.88 -45.71
C PRO A 101 37.11 -4.68 -45.62
N SER A 102 36.18 -4.09 -46.28
CA SER A 102 34.77 -4.29 -46.56
C SER A 102 34.43 -5.52 -47.41
N ASP A 103 33.14 -5.86 -47.42
CA ASP A 103 32.22 -6.37 -48.45
C ASP A 103 31.95 -7.90 -48.54
N GLU A 104 30.73 -8.25 -48.18
CA GLU A 104 29.61 -8.92 -48.90
C GLU A 104 29.82 -10.15 -49.77
N PRO A 105 28.73 -10.83 -50.22
CA PRO A 105 27.89 -11.86 -49.60
C PRO A 105 27.95 -13.19 -50.45
N TYR A 106 27.42 -14.29 -49.91
CA TYR A 106 27.08 -15.46 -50.76
C TYR A 106 25.84 -16.23 -50.31
N GLU A 107 25.01 -16.51 -51.27
CA GLU A 107 23.75 -17.23 -51.34
C GLU A 107 23.83 -18.72 -51.00
N SER A 108 22.66 -19.16 -50.50
CA SER A 108 21.92 -20.42 -50.79
C SER A 108 22.62 -21.67 -51.22
N ALA A 109 22.28 -22.79 -50.51
CA ALA A 109 21.91 -24.04 -51.16
C ALA A 109 21.10 -24.95 -50.25
N SER A 110 19.91 -25.25 -50.75
CA SER A 110 19.02 -26.36 -50.37
C SER A 110 19.64 -27.73 -50.67
N ILE A 111 19.31 -28.73 -49.85
CA ILE A 111 19.08 -30.13 -50.32
C ILE A 111 18.19 -30.86 -49.33
N SER A 112 17.13 -31.40 -49.86
CA SER A 112 16.16 -32.38 -49.40
C SER A 112 16.77 -33.78 -49.23
N ASP A 113 16.24 -34.62 -48.38
CA ASP A 113 15.55 -35.89 -48.64
C ASP A 113 15.58 -36.86 -47.49
N GLU A 114 14.39 -37.26 -47.14
CA GLU A 114 13.83 -38.62 -46.99
C GLU A 114 14.63 -39.73 -46.27
N LEU A 115 14.00 -40.39 -45.29
CA LEU A 115 13.50 -41.76 -45.30
C LEU A 115 13.04 -42.25 -43.91
N ARG A 116 11.74 -42.44 -43.77
CA ARG A 116 10.96 -43.69 -43.55
C ARG A 116 11.30 -44.63 -42.41
N MET A 117 10.33 -44.75 -41.55
CA MET A 117 9.62 -45.95 -41.05
C MET A 117 10.41 -47.01 -40.26
N ARG A 118 9.91 -47.24 -39.06
CA ARG A 118 9.37 -48.60 -38.70
C ARG A 118 8.62 -48.56 -37.38
N GLU A 119 7.36 -49.06 -37.47
CA GLU A 119 6.50 -49.48 -36.38
C GLU A 119 7.02 -50.74 -35.68
N SER A 120 6.71 -50.92 -34.40
CA SER A 120 6.36 -52.20 -33.82
C SER A 120 5.52 -52.02 -32.55
N GLU A 121 4.35 -52.58 -32.62
CA GLU A 121 3.37 -52.82 -31.55
C GLU A 121 3.85 -53.85 -30.55
N ALA A 122 3.36 -53.76 -29.29
CA ALA A 122 2.91 -54.91 -28.45
C ALA A 122 2.24 -54.38 -27.16
N GLU A 123 0.99 -54.45 -27.10
CA GLU A 123 0.03 -55.22 -26.27
C GLU A 123 0.11 -55.09 -24.75
N LEU A 124 -1.09 -54.69 -24.22
CA LEU A 124 -1.55 -54.76 -22.84
C LEU A 124 -1.79 -56.20 -22.34
N PRO A 125 -1.92 -56.47 -21.03
CA PRO A 125 -3.28 -56.74 -20.57
C PRO A 125 -3.76 -56.14 -19.27
N SER A 126 -5.09 -56.03 -19.25
CA SER A 126 -6.05 -55.70 -18.20
C SER A 126 -5.99 -56.63 -16.97
N ASP A 127 -6.43 -56.14 -15.78
CA ASP A 127 -7.66 -56.54 -15.09
C ASP A 127 -7.77 -55.93 -13.66
N GLU A 128 -8.95 -55.51 -13.37
CA GLU A 128 -9.54 -55.07 -12.08
C GLU A 128 -9.94 -56.30 -11.21
N PRO A 129 -10.76 -56.11 -10.14
CA PRO A 129 -10.72 -55.32 -8.89
C PRO A 129 -10.90 -56.22 -7.63
N TYR A 130 -10.88 -55.66 -6.41
CA TYR A 130 -11.65 -56.19 -5.26
C TYR A 130 -11.93 -55.20 -4.13
N GLU A 131 -13.13 -55.35 -3.62
CA GLU A 131 -13.94 -54.57 -2.67
C GLU A 131 -13.49 -54.61 -1.19
N SER A 132 -13.89 -53.55 -0.53
CA SER A 132 -14.53 -53.39 0.80
C SER A 132 -14.14 -54.28 2.00
N ALA A 133 -13.94 -53.58 3.16
CA ALA A 133 -14.68 -53.87 4.40
C ALA A 133 -14.40 -52.86 5.51
N SER A 134 -15.48 -52.32 6.04
CA SER A 134 -15.67 -51.60 7.29
C SER A 134 -15.26 -52.41 8.52
N ILE A 135 -14.99 -51.72 9.64
CA ILE A 135 -15.60 -51.91 10.96
C ILE A 135 -14.93 -51.02 12.02
N SER A 136 -15.82 -50.30 12.72
CA SER A 136 -15.81 -49.65 14.02
C SER A 136 -14.91 -50.19 15.14
N ASP A 137 -14.42 -49.31 16.03
CA ASP A 137 -14.75 -49.19 17.45
C ASP A 137 -13.78 -48.30 18.26
N GLU A 138 -14.33 -47.35 19.00
CA GLU A 138 -13.72 -46.75 20.20
C GLU A 138 -13.71 -47.75 21.37
N PRO A 139 -12.87 -47.63 22.39
CA PRO A 139 -13.17 -46.74 23.51
C PRO A 139 -12.01 -46.19 24.39
N ARG A 140 -12.32 -45.03 24.98
CA ARG A 140 -12.07 -44.55 26.36
C ARG A 140 -10.74 -44.74 27.13
N MET A 141 -10.23 -43.56 27.54
CA MET A 141 -9.68 -43.19 28.88
C MET A 141 -8.41 -43.85 29.44
N ARG A 142 -7.39 -43.02 29.69
CA ARG A 142 -6.85 -42.72 31.02
C ARG A 142 -5.75 -41.70 31.02
N GLU A 143 -5.80 -40.83 32.04
CA GLU A 143 -4.83 -39.78 32.42
C GLU A 143 -3.47 -40.36 32.78
N SER A 144 -2.40 -39.63 32.44
CA SER A 144 -1.22 -39.52 33.27
C SER A 144 -0.38 -38.30 32.87
N GLU A 145 0.01 -37.54 33.88
CA GLU A 145 0.90 -36.40 33.89
C GLU A 145 2.26 -36.72 33.27
N ALA A 146 2.87 -35.78 32.54
CA ALA A 146 4.23 -35.33 32.73
C ALA A 146 4.78 -34.50 31.57
N GLU A 147 5.45 -33.43 31.95
CA GLU A 147 6.57 -32.75 31.28
C GLU A 147 6.34 -31.88 30.05
N LEU A 148 6.58 -30.61 30.26
CA LEU A 148 6.71 -29.52 29.31
C LEU A 148 7.93 -29.69 28.42
N PRO A 149 7.79 -29.60 27.09
CA PRO A 149 8.93 -29.30 26.23
C PRO A 149 8.94 -27.80 25.82
N SER A 150 10.14 -27.26 25.87
CA SER A 150 10.56 -25.93 25.48
C SER A 150 9.99 -25.48 24.12
N ARG A 151 9.27 -24.36 24.11
CA ARG A 151 8.80 -23.66 22.90
C ARG A 151 9.98 -23.11 22.09
N GLN A 152 10.33 -23.78 21.04
CA GLN A 152 11.02 -23.14 19.90
C GLN A 152 10.00 -22.28 19.14
N ARG A 153 10.17 -20.94 19.22
CA ARG A 153 9.44 -19.99 18.39
C ARG A 153 9.95 -20.09 16.95
N SER A 154 9.22 -20.79 16.10
CA SER A 154 9.34 -20.63 14.66
C SER A 154 8.68 -19.29 14.26
N ARG A 155 9.46 -18.35 13.71
CA ARG A 155 8.93 -17.13 13.09
C ARG A 155 8.09 -17.55 11.87
N LYS A 156 6.78 -17.44 12.01
CA LYS A 156 5.87 -17.55 10.86
C LYS A 156 5.90 -16.22 10.10
N TYR A 157 6.16 -16.29 8.81
CA TYR A 157 6.01 -15.17 7.90
C TYR A 157 4.57 -14.67 7.94
N VAL A 158 4.40 -13.34 8.01
CA VAL A 158 3.13 -12.67 7.78
C VAL A 158 2.72 -13.01 6.35
N ARG A 159 1.63 -13.74 6.17
CA ARG A 159 1.02 -13.93 4.85
C ARG A 159 0.48 -12.58 4.41
N PRO A 160 0.78 -12.10 3.21
CA PRO A 160 0.04 -10.99 2.64
C PRO A 160 -1.43 -11.38 2.58
N VAL A 161 -2.30 -10.43 2.88
CA VAL A 161 -3.75 -10.58 2.70
C VAL A 161 -3.97 -11.11 1.29
N ILE A 162 -4.60 -12.29 1.20
CA ILE A 162 -5.04 -12.81 -0.10
C ILE A 162 -6.21 -11.92 -0.49
N ILE A 163 -5.91 -10.91 -1.30
CA ILE A 163 -6.95 -10.18 -2.02
C ILE A 163 -7.71 -11.23 -2.81
N ALA A 164 -9.01 -11.28 -2.60
CA ALA A 164 -9.90 -12.22 -3.28
C ALA A 164 -9.49 -12.34 -4.74
N GLU A 165 -9.21 -13.55 -5.16
CA GLU A 165 -8.77 -13.86 -6.52
C GLU A 165 -9.81 -13.32 -7.50
N LEU A 166 -9.46 -12.27 -8.24
CA LEU A 166 -10.25 -11.79 -9.36
C LEU A 166 -10.20 -12.86 -10.46
N GLY A 167 -10.99 -13.86 -10.32
CA GLY A 167 -11.04 -14.93 -11.33
C GLY A 167 -11.61 -16.26 -10.92
N ASP A 168 -11.84 -16.52 -9.65
CA ASP A 168 -12.59 -17.70 -9.23
C ASP A 168 -13.98 -17.32 -8.81
N THR A 169 -14.95 -18.09 -9.30
CA THR A 169 -16.35 -18.10 -8.91
C THR A 169 -16.47 -17.75 -7.44
N VAL A 170 -16.82 -16.51 -7.18
CA VAL A 170 -17.25 -16.09 -5.87
C VAL A 170 -18.56 -16.80 -5.64
N ASP A 171 -18.53 -17.94 -4.97
CA ASP A 171 -19.65 -18.36 -4.18
C ASP A 171 -19.84 -17.26 -3.14
N ASP A 172 -20.71 -16.32 -3.47
CA ASP A 172 -21.21 -15.28 -2.58
C ASP A 172 -22.08 -15.95 -1.51
N LYS A 173 -21.44 -16.73 -0.63
CA LYS A 173 -22.00 -17.20 0.62
C LYS A 173 -21.66 -16.22 1.73
N SER A 174 -22.03 -14.96 1.52
CA SER A 174 -22.53 -14.16 2.61
C SER A 174 -23.91 -14.68 2.94
N SER A 175 -24.07 -15.21 4.13
CA SER A 175 -25.32 -15.66 4.70
C SER A 175 -26.38 -14.54 4.64
N GLU A 176 -27.09 -14.45 3.55
CA GLU A 176 -28.38 -13.78 3.48
C GLU A 176 -29.43 -14.84 3.82
N SER A 177 -29.99 -14.68 5.03
CA SER A 177 -31.25 -15.31 5.36
C SER A 177 -32.31 -14.83 4.38
N SER A 178 -32.69 -15.69 3.44
CA SER A 178 -33.75 -15.44 2.51
C SER A 178 -35.10 -15.59 3.24
N GLU A 179 -35.76 -14.47 3.51
CA GLU A 179 -37.20 -14.44 3.66
C GLU A 179 -37.81 -14.06 2.31
N TYR A 180 -38.44 -15.06 1.69
CA TYR A 180 -39.35 -14.88 0.57
C TYR A 180 -40.62 -14.21 1.08
N THR A 181 -40.94 -13.01 0.56
CA THR A 181 -42.28 -12.50 0.57
C THR A 181 -42.73 -12.17 -0.86
N THR A 182 -43.86 -12.72 -1.18
CA THR A 182 -44.65 -12.71 -2.39
C THR A 182 -44.82 -11.31 -3.00
N GLU A 183 -44.80 -11.33 -4.33
CA GLU A 183 -45.17 -10.23 -5.22
C GLU A 183 -46.66 -9.83 -5.00
N GLU A 184 -46.89 -8.55 -4.79
CA GLU A 184 -48.15 -7.90 -5.09
C GLU A 184 -47.88 -6.65 -5.94
N ASP A 185 -48.44 -6.71 -7.16
CA ASP A 185 -48.52 -5.63 -8.14
C ASP A 185 -49.25 -4.41 -7.55
N ALA A 186 -48.59 -3.26 -7.61
CA ALA A 186 -49.30 -1.98 -7.53
C ALA A 186 -48.77 -1.04 -8.62
N ASN A 187 -49.59 -0.88 -9.63
CA ASN A 187 -49.58 0.18 -10.63
C ASN A 187 -49.49 1.56 -9.93
N ILE A 188 -48.52 2.34 -10.26
CA ILE A 188 -48.54 3.78 -9.95
C ILE A 188 -48.15 4.55 -11.22
N ASP A 189 -49.08 5.40 -11.59
CA ASP A 189 -49.09 6.37 -12.70
C ASP A 189 -47.80 7.22 -12.78
N ASP A 190 -47.32 7.31 -14.01
CA ASP A 190 -46.42 8.38 -14.49
C ASP A 190 -47.08 9.73 -14.37
N ARG A 191 -46.53 10.57 -13.53
CA ARG A 191 -46.66 12.04 -13.68
C ARG A 191 -45.28 12.66 -13.67
N ASN A 192 -44.84 13.09 -14.85
CA ASN A 192 -43.82 14.08 -15.09
C ASN A 192 -44.18 15.38 -14.38
N GLU A 193 -43.36 15.84 -13.47
CA GLU A 193 -43.16 17.25 -13.20
C GLU A 193 -41.68 17.55 -13.14
N SER A 194 -41.22 18.17 -14.23
CA SER A 194 -39.95 18.90 -14.27
C SER A 194 -40.15 20.22 -13.51
N SER A 195 -39.34 20.43 -12.49
CA SER A 195 -39.03 21.76 -12.01
C SER A 195 -37.57 21.81 -11.58
N ASP A 196 -36.78 22.42 -12.44
CA ASP A 196 -35.47 22.90 -12.15
C ASP A 196 -35.56 24.07 -11.16
N ASN A 197 -35.33 23.79 -9.89
CA ASN A 197 -34.94 24.77 -8.91
C ASN A 197 -33.99 24.07 -7.95
N GLU A 198 -32.71 24.37 -8.09
CA GLU A 198 -31.72 23.97 -7.11
C GLU A 198 -31.96 24.69 -5.79
N PRO A 199 -32.18 24.00 -4.67
CA PRO A 199 -32.29 24.63 -3.36
C PRO A 199 -30.91 25.05 -2.86
N SER A 200 -30.72 26.32 -2.64
CA SER A 200 -29.50 26.96 -2.12
C SER A 200 -29.35 26.90 -0.61
N ASN A 201 -29.86 25.88 0.07
CA ASN A 201 -29.82 25.79 1.53
C ASN A 201 -29.39 24.38 2.00
N ASP A 202 -28.25 24.28 2.67
CA ASP A 202 -27.66 23.01 3.17
C ASP A 202 -28.66 22.22 4.04
N ASP A 203 -29.53 22.85 4.80
CA ASP A 203 -30.52 22.18 5.63
C ASP A 203 -31.62 21.45 4.85
N GLU A 204 -31.96 21.91 3.65
CA GLU A 204 -32.94 21.25 2.78
C GLU A 204 -32.34 20.04 2.03
N TYR A 205 -31.04 20.10 1.75
CA TYR A 205 -30.29 19.03 1.12
C TYR A 205 -30.26 17.78 2.01
N HIS A 206 -30.12 17.93 3.33
CA HIS A 206 -30.10 16.80 4.30
C HIS A 206 -31.45 16.10 4.43
N LYS A 207 -32.56 16.74 4.02
CA LYS A 207 -33.90 16.11 4.03
C LYS A 207 -34.13 15.16 2.85
N ILE A 208 -33.39 15.35 1.77
CA ILE A 208 -33.55 14.59 0.51
C ILE A 208 -32.51 13.46 0.41
N PHE A 209 -31.32 13.65 0.97
CA PHE A 209 -30.21 12.73 0.85
C PHE A 209 -29.79 12.14 2.21
N GLU A 210 -29.22 10.93 2.14
CA GLU A 210 -28.52 10.35 3.26
C GLU A 210 -27.41 11.29 3.78
N ASP A 211 -27.39 11.52 5.08
CA ASP A 211 -26.47 12.45 5.72
C ASP A 211 -25.14 11.77 6.07
N TYR A 212 -24.09 12.11 5.33
CA TYR A 212 -22.69 11.68 5.59
C TYR A 212 -21.90 12.70 6.42
N SER A 213 -22.51 13.78 6.93
CA SER A 213 -21.81 14.81 7.71
C SER A 213 -21.03 14.23 8.88
N CYS A 214 -19.87 14.82 9.17
CA CYS A 214 -19.07 14.55 10.34
C CYS A 214 -19.40 15.51 11.48
N PRO A 215 -19.37 15.07 12.76
CA PRO A 215 -19.43 16.00 13.88
C PRO A 215 -18.28 17.00 13.84
N PRO A 216 -18.51 18.26 14.23
CA PRO A 216 -17.43 19.24 14.29
C PRO A 216 -16.35 18.79 15.28
N PHE A 217 -15.11 19.07 14.96
CA PHE A 217 -13.96 18.82 15.83
C PHE A 217 -13.06 20.05 15.87
N GLU A 218 -12.52 20.33 17.06
CA GLU A 218 -11.57 21.41 17.24
C GLU A 218 -10.16 20.92 16.93
N PRO A 219 -9.35 21.69 16.17
CA PRO A 219 -7.95 21.38 15.99
C PRO A 219 -7.23 21.38 17.34
N PHE A 220 -6.26 20.47 17.51
CA PHE A 220 -5.40 20.50 18.68
C PHE A 220 -4.66 21.84 18.70
N GLN A 221 -4.81 22.59 19.79
CA GLN A 221 -4.02 23.78 20.01
C GLN A 221 -2.61 23.34 20.38
N ASP A 222 -1.62 23.73 19.58
CA ASP A 222 -0.23 23.67 20.05
C ASP A 222 -0.18 24.64 21.24
N SER A 223 0.02 24.10 22.42
CA SER A 223 0.40 24.93 23.54
C SER A 223 1.76 25.51 23.22
N ASP A 224 1.80 26.75 22.75
CA ASP A 224 3.02 27.58 22.62
C ASP A 224 3.67 27.86 23.98
N THR A 225 3.37 27.07 25.00
CA THR A 225 4.18 27.06 26.19
C THR A 225 5.57 26.56 25.80
N GLU A 226 6.41 27.51 25.38
CA GLU A 226 7.85 27.46 25.62
C GLU A 226 8.05 27.32 27.14
N GLN A 227 7.55 26.26 27.72
CA GLN A 227 8.08 25.78 28.97
C GLN A 227 9.51 25.40 28.61
N SER A 228 10.40 26.31 28.96
CA SER A 228 11.83 26.06 29.06
C SER A 228 11.99 24.81 29.95
N ILE A 229 11.82 23.65 29.32
CA ILE A 229 11.97 22.36 29.98
C ILE A 229 13.48 22.17 30.06
N ASN A 230 14.07 22.76 31.09
CA ASN A 230 15.46 22.55 31.46
C ASN A 230 15.69 21.14 32.02
N ASN A 231 15.05 20.15 31.44
CA ASN A 231 15.18 18.76 31.84
C ASN A 231 16.33 18.11 31.10
N ARG A 232 17.45 17.95 31.78
CA ARG A 232 18.70 17.36 31.27
C ARG A 232 18.52 15.94 30.76
N PHE A 233 17.41 15.25 31.07
CA PHE A 233 17.16 13.89 30.60
C PHE A 233 16.26 13.79 29.32
N LEU A 234 15.75 14.89 28.76
CA LEU A 234 14.88 14.82 27.59
C LEU A 234 15.55 14.15 26.40
N TRP A 235 16.85 14.37 26.22
CA TRP A 235 17.60 13.70 25.15
C TRP A 235 17.64 12.17 25.34
N ILE A 236 17.65 11.67 26.59
CA ILE A 236 17.58 10.22 26.88
C ILE A 236 16.21 9.69 26.45
N LEU A 237 15.12 10.39 26.80
CA LEU A 237 13.78 10.00 26.39
C LEU A 237 13.59 10.06 24.89
N LEU A 238 14.11 11.08 24.20
CA LEU A 238 14.10 11.16 22.74
C LEU A 238 14.86 9.99 22.12
N TRP A 239 16.02 9.65 22.69
CA TRP A 239 16.78 8.48 22.23
C TRP A 239 15.98 7.19 22.41
N ILE A 240 15.33 6.98 23.57
CA ILE A 240 14.48 5.80 23.83
C ILE A 240 13.35 5.72 22.80
N MET A 241 12.66 6.82 22.50
CA MET A 241 11.56 6.84 21.52
C MET A 241 12.07 6.59 20.10
N SER A 242 13.22 7.16 19.72
CA SER A 242 13.88 6.89 18.44
C SER A 242 14.30 5.42 18.34
N PHE A 243 14.88 4.87 19.41
CA PHE A 243 15.27 3.46 19.49
C PHE A 243 14.06 2.53 19.37
N ARG A 244 12.97 2.83 20.10
CA ARG A 244 11.71 2.11 20.00
C ARG A 244 11.21 2.08 18.56
N THR A 245 11.16 3.23 17.92
CA THR A 245 10.66 3.38 16.55
C THR A 245 11.55 2.68 15.53
N ARG A 246 12.88 2.81 15.69
CA ARG A 246 13.85 2.18 14.78
C ARG A 246 13.83 0.65 14.83
N PHE A 247 13.68 0.09 16.04
CA PHE A 247 13.76 -1.36 16.27
C PHE A 247 12.42 -2.02 16.55
N ASN A 248 11.31 -1.27 16.38
CA ASN A 248 9.94 -1.74 16.63
C ASN A 248 9.78 -2.43 17.99
N LEU A 249 10.31 -1.78 19.05
CA LEU A 249 10.20 -2.35 20.40
C LEU A 249 8.75 -2.33 20.88
N PRO A 250 8.23 -3.46 21.40
CA PRO A 250 6.93 -3.51 22.07
C PRO A 250 6.85 -2.51 23.24
N GLU A 251 5.64 -2.09 23.58
CA GLU A 251 5.42 -1.18 24.71
C GLU A 251 5.99 -1.72 26.03
N THR A 252 5.77 -3.00 26.29
CA THR A 252 6.29 -3.69 27.49
C THR A 252 7.82 -3.69 27.56
N ALA A 253 8.50 -3.89 26.43
CA ALA A 253 9.96 -3.82 26.37
C ALA A 253 10.46 -2.40 26.55
N THR A 254 9.80 -1.41 25.94
CA THR A 254 10.13 0.02 26.10
C THR A 254 9.93 0.47 27.55
N GLU A 255 8.84 0.07 28.18
CA GLU A 255 8.56 0.38 29.58
C GLU A 255 9.60 -0.26 30.53
N SER A 256 10.02 -1.50 30.25
CA SER A 256 11.09 -2.15 30.98
C SER A 256 12.42 -1.43 30.83
N LEU A 257 12.74 -0.93 29.63
CA LEU A 257 13.94 -0.11 29.36
C LEU A 257 13.90 1.22 30.14
N ILE A 258 12.75 1.91 30.17
CA ILE A 258 12.57 3.15 30.94
C ILE A 258 12.81 2.91 32.42
N LYS A 259 12.19 1.86 33.00
CA LYS A 259 12.37 1.47 34.41
C LYS A 259 13.82 1.13 34.73
N PHE A 260 14.48 0.38 33.84
CA PHE A 260 15.91 0.05 34.01
C PHE A 260 16.78 1.31 34.00
N LEU A 261 16.58 2.20 33.03
CA LEU A 261 17.33 3.45 32.96
C LEU A 261 17.08 4.34 34.19
N LYS A 262 15.83 4.41 34.70
CA LYS A 262 15.54 5.13 35.93
C LYS A 262 16.38 4.59 37.10
N LEU A 263 16.45 3.26 37.26
CA LEU A 263 17.30 2.65 38.32
C LEU A 263 18.77 3.01 38.17
N VAL A 264 19.31 2.95 36.93
CA VAL A 264 20.70 3.32 36.66
C VAL A 264 20.98 4.78 36.97
N LEU A 265 20.06 5.68 36.52
CA LEU A 265 20.19 7.11 36.75
C LEU A 265 20.08 7.48 38.26
N THR A 266 19.22 6.77 38.99
CA THR A 266 19.13 6.94 40.45
C THR A 266 20.41 6.46 41.16
N GLU A 267 21.03 5.38 40.71
CA GLU A 267 22.33 4.90 41.26
C GLU A 267 23.49 5.88 40.99
N ILE A 268 23.45 6.64 39.89
CA ILE A 268 24.41 7.71 39.59
C ILE A 268 24.28 8.86 40.57
N GLY A 269 23.10 9.03 41.19
CA GLY A 269 22.89 9.95 42.33
C GLY A 269 22.87 11.42 41.97
N SER A 270 22.62 11.80 40.70
CA SER A 270 22.42 13.19 40.33
C SER A 270 20.98 13.63 40.56
N PRO A 271 20.74 14.72 41.29
CA PRO A 271 19.37 15.23 41.53
C PRO A 271 18.63 15.63 40.23
N ASP A 272 19.38 15.82 39.15
CA ASP A 272 18.83 16.11 37.81
C ASP A 272 17.94 14.96 37.28
N PHE A 273 18.09 13.74 37.76
CA PHE A 273 17.37 12.55 37.32
C PHE A 273 16.26 12.09 38.27
N ASP A 274 16.05 12.74 39.40
CA ASP A 274 15.01 12.35 40.38
C ASP A 274 13.61 12.36 39.75
N THR A 275 13.37 13.27 38.81
CA THR A 275 12.10 13.40 38.07
C THR A 275 12.04 12.57 36.77
N PHE A 276 13.04 11.71 36.51
CA PHE A 276 13.01 10.83 35.35
C PHE A 276 11.78 9.90 35.39
N PRO A 277 10.99 9.78 34.29
CA PRO A 277 9.78 8.97 34.26
C PRO A 277 10.07 7.48 34.52
N ASP A 278 9.14 6.81 35.17
CA ASP A 278 9.19 5.36 35.41
C ASP A 278 8.23 4.55 34.52
N THR A 279 7.41 5.23 33.70
CA THR A 279 6.47 4.60 32.79
C THR A 279 6.58 5.22 31.40
N LEU A 280 6.22 4.43 30.39
CA LEU A 280 6.15 4.92 28.99
C LEU A 280 5.15 6.08 28.86
N TYR A 281 4.03 6.02 29.59
CA TYR A 281 3.04 7.10 29.60
C TYR A 281 3.64 8.43 30.07
N LEU A 282 4.36 8.44 31.20
CA LEU A 282 5.00 9.63 31.75
C LEU A 282 6.14 10.13 30.84
N ALA A 283 6.88 9.20 30.22
CA ALA A 283 7.90 9.54 29.25
C ALA A 283 7.33 10.24 28.01
N ARG A 284 6.23 9.73 27.44
CA ARG A 284 5.50 10.38 26.33
C ARG A 284 4.97 11.75 26.73
N LYS A 285 4.39 11.86 27.93
CA LYS A 285 3.91 13.13 28.48
C LYS A 285 5.04 14.16 28.66
N ALA A 286 6.20 13.76 29.20
CA ALA A 286 7.36 14.62 29.37
C ALA A 286 7.91 15.14 28.03
N LEU A 287 7.79 14.35 26.96
CA LEU A 287 8.18 14.72 25.61
C LEU A 287 7.06 15.46 24.84
N ASN A 288 5.92 15.71 25.46
CA ASN A 288 4.71 16.26 24.79
C ASN A 288 4.27 15.42 23.57
N LEU A 289 4.49 14.12 23.65
CA LEU A 289 4.07 13.14 22.63
C LEU A 289 2.67 12.63 22.94
N GLU A 290 1.69 13.54 23.01
CA GLU A 290 0.29 13.17 23.14
C GLU A 290 -0.26 12.66 21.80
N ASP A 291 -1.27 11.79 21.89
CA ASP A 291 -1.94 11.27 20.70
C ASP A 291 -2.72 12.39 20.00
N ARG A 292 -2.28 12.78 18.82
CA ARG A 292 -2.88 13.89 18.04
C ARG A 292 -3.84 13.33 16.99
N PHE A 293 -4.91 12.69 17.45
CA PHE A 293 -5.99 12.24 16.58
C PHE A 293 -7.36 12.46 17.22
N HIS A 294 -8.35 12.74 16.39
CA HIS A 294 -9.74 12.84 16.81
C HIS A 294 -10.37 11.45 16.84
N SER A 295 -11.00 11.08 17.95
CA SER A 295 -11.70 9.80 18.05
C SER A 295 -13.20 10.03 17.84
N PHE A 296 -13.70 9.63 16.67
CA PHE A 296 -15.14 9.52 16.45
C PHE A 296 -15.65 8.15 16.86
N VAL A 297 -16.93 8.07 17.21
CA VAL A 297 -17.64 6.80 17.39
C VAL A 297 -18.42 6.53 16.13
N ALA A 298 -18.18 5.38 15.51
CA ALA A 298 -18.92 4.93 14.35
C ALA A 298 -20.06 3.99 14.80
N CYS A 299 -21.22 4.11 14.15
CA CYS A 299 -22.29 3.16 14.32
C CYS A 299 -21.91 1.80 13.71
N SER A 300 -22.05 0.70 14.43
CA SER A 300 -21.70 -0.65 13.94
C SER A 300 -22.54 -1.12 12.75
N LYS A 301 -23.72 -0.49 12.50
CA LYS A 301 -24.59 -0.86 11.38
C LYS A 301 -24.45 0.06 10.16
N CYS A 302 -24.58 1.39 10.32
CA CYS A 302 -24.59 2.33 9.21
C CYS A 302 -23.31 3.13 9.07
N HIS A 303 -22.40 3.04 10.02
CA HIS A 303 -21.10 3.72 10.09
C HIS A 303 -21.16 5.26 10.25
N LYS A 304 -22.36 5.87 10.46
CA LYS A 304 -22.47 7.31 10.80
C LYS A 304 -21.58 7.64 11.97
N LEU A 305 -20.83 8.72 11.86
CA LEU A 305 -19.90 9.20 12.88
C LEU A 305 -20.59 10.08 13.92
N TYR A 306 -20.14 9.97 15.18
CA TYR A 306 -20.61 10.72 16.33
C TYR A 306 -19.43 11.19 17.18
N ASN A 307 -19.63 12.28 17.93
CA ASN A 307 -18.63 12.76 18.87
C ASN A 307 -18.49 11.79 20.05
N LYS A 308 -17.27 11.37 20.34
CA LYS A 308 -16.98 10.42 21.43
C LYS A 308 -17.34 10.96 22.81
N GLN A 309 -17.18 12.28 23.02
CA GLN A 309 -17.50 12.91 24.31
C GLN A 309 -19.01 12.97 24.51
N GLU A 310 -19.77 13.32 23.47
CA GLU A 310 -21.23 13.35 23.50
C GLU A 310 -21.81 11.99 23.92
N ILE A 311 -21.29 10.90 23.32
CA ILE A 311 -21.75 9.55 23.67
C ILE A 311 -21.40 9.16 25.09
N LYS A 312 -20.21 9.54 25.59
CA LYS A 312 -19.78 9.23 26.94
C LYS A 312 -20.57 10.00 28.01
N SER A 313 -20.98 11.24 27.70
CA SER A 313 -21.73 12.13 28.61
C SER A 313 -23.24 12.06 28.42
N PHE A 314 -23.74 11.17 27.55
CA PHE A 314 -25.17 11.08 27.26
C PHE A 314 -25.97 10.63 28.50
N LEU A 315 -26.94 11.48 28.89
CA LEU A 315 -27.83 11.25 30.01
C LEU A 315 -29.29 11.13 29.54
N GLN A 316 -30.00 10.19 30.14
CA GLN A 316 -31.44 10.09 29.97
C GLN A 316 -32.06 10.03 31.36
N ASN A 317 -32.95 10.95 31.66
CA ASN A 317 -33.54 11.15 33.01
C ASN A 317 -32.44 11.30 34.10
N GLU A 318 -31.43 12.12 33.81
CA GLU A 318 -30.28 12.40 34.69
C GLU A 318 -29.39 11.23 35.03
N GLN A 319 -29.55 10.07 34.33
CA GLN A 319 -28.71 8.91 34.49
C GLN A 319 -27.92 8.56 33.22
N PRO A 320 -26.69 8.02 33.35
CA PRO A 320 -25.90 7.57 32.20
C PRO A 320 -26.69 6.58 31.36
N ALA A 321 -26.88 6.89 30.09
CA ALA A 321 -27.67 6.12 29.16
C ALA A 321 -26.88 5.80 27.88
N ILE A 322 -27.32 4.80 27.12
CA ILE A 322 -26.73 4.46 25.83
C ILE A 322 -27.43 5.25 24.74
N MET A 323 -26.69 6.09 24.05
CA MET A 323 -27.16 6.81 22.87
C MET A 323 -27.41 5.84 21.71
N LYS A 324 -28.51 6.04 20.97
CA LYS A 324 -28.84 5.25 19.78
C LYS A 324 -28.60 6.08 18.53
N CYS A 325 -28.16 5.40 17.47
CA CYS A 325 -27.93 6.01 16.17
C CYS A 325 -29.22 6.63 15.60
N CYS A 326 -29.15 7.89 15.21
CA CYS A 326 -30.27 8.64 14.62
C CYS A 326 -30.18 8.74 13.08
N HIS A 327 -29.26 8.03 12.44
CA HIS A 327 -29.06 8.04 11.00
C HIS A 327 -30.28 7.55 10.22
N VAL A 328 -30.56 8.21 9.11
CA VAL A 328 -31.62 7.86 8.16
C VAL A 328 -31.00 7.56 6.80
N GLU A 329 -30.94 6.31 6.43
CA GLU A 329 -30.30 5.88 5.17
C GLU A 329 -31.13 6.25 3.94
N PHE A 330 -32.47 6.15 4.03
CA PHE A 330 -33.41 6.48 2.95
C PHE A 330 -34.39 7.57 3.40
N PRO A 331 -34.02 8.87 3.33
CA PRO A 331 -34.88 9.95 3.77
C PRO A 331 -36.21 10.03 2.98
N ASN A 332 -36.17 9.64 1.69
CA ASN A 332 -37.31 9.67 0.78
C ASN A 332 -38.21 8.42 0.86
N SER A 333 -37.87 7.44 1.71
CA SER A 333 -38.67 6.22 1.84
C SER A 333 -40.04 6.49 2.45
N THR A 334 -41.10 6.01 1.84
CA THR A 334 -42.48 6.04 2.32
C THR A 334 -42.72 5.09 3.48
N THR A 335 -41.84 4.09 3.67
CA THR A 335 -41.97 3.05 4.71
C THR A 335 -41.52 3.56 6.07
N ARG A 336 -42.48 3.88 6.96
CA ARG A 336 -42.21 4.49 8.29
C ARG A 336 -41.32 3.66 9.22
N ARG A 337 -41.27 2.34 9.07
CA ARG A 337 -40.55 1.42 9.98
C ARG A 337 -39.03 1.36 9.80
N LEU A 338 -38.49 1.83 8.68
CA LEU A 338 -37.08 1.68 8.33
C LEU A 338 -36.28 3.03 8.32
N ARG A 339 -36.84 4.10 8.83
CA ARG A 339 -36.23 5.43 8.69
C ARG A 339 -35.02 5.68 9.59
N LEU A 340 -35.04 5.16 10.81
CA LEU A 340 -33.98 5.39 11.80
C LEU A 340 -33.18 4.12 12.06
N CYS A 341 -31.86 4.21 12.08
CA CYS A 341 -30.97 3.10 12.34
C CYS A 341 -31.17 2.49 13.74
N GLN A 342 -31.31 3.32 14.79
CA GLN A 342 -31.56 2.94 16.20
C GLN A 342 -30.56 1.97 16.82
N THR A 343 -29.41 1.72 16.19
CA THR A 343 -28.34 0.86 16.73
C THR A 343 -27.70 1.53 17.94
N PRO A 344 -27.46 0.81 19.05
CA PRO A 344 -26.70 1.35 20.19
C PRO A 344 -25.29 1.76 19.73
N LEU A 345 -24.77 2.88 20.26
CA LEU A 345 -23.44 3.40 19.91
C LEU A 345 -22.35 3.02 20.93
N ALA A 346 -22.75 2.47 22.07
CA ALA A 346 -21.88 2.12 23.16
C ALA A 346 -22.47 0.96 24.00
N GLN A 347 -21.64 0.38 24.83
CA GLN A 347 -22.01 -0.62 25.81
C GLN A 347 -21.81 -0.09 27.23
N LYS A 348 -22.64 -0.55 28.17
CA LYS A 348 -22.46 -0.29 29.62
C LYS A 348 -21.48 -1.32 30.18
N THR A 349 -20.44 -0.85 30.83
CA THR A 349 -19.47 -1.69 31.54
C THR A 349 -19.44 -1.29 33.00
N THR A 350 -19.57 -2.24 33.92
CA THR A 350 -19.43 -1.98 35.36
C THR A 350 -17.95 -2.13 35.71
N LEU A 351 -17.36 -1.08 36.25
CA LEU A 351 -15.97 -1.07 36.73
C LEU A 351 -15.89 -1.77 38.10
N LEU A 352 -14.68 -2.12 38.52
CA LEU A 352 -14.42 -2.77 39.82
C LEU A 352 -14.93 -1.98 41.03
N ASN A 353 -15.08 -0.66 40.91
CA ASN A 353 -15.61 0.23 41.93
C ASN A 353 -17.14 0.42 41.84
N ASN A 354 -17.85 -0.47 41.13
CA ASN A 354 -19.29 -0.41 40.85
C ASN A 354 -19.76 0.84 40.08
N GLN A 355 -18.86 1.64 39.57
CA GLN A 355 -19.24 2.75 38.67
C GLN A 355 -19.59 2.22 37.27
N ILE A 356 -20.63 2.82 36.68
CA ILE A 356 -21.04 2.51 35.30
C ILE A 356 -20.18 3.36 34.36
N SER A 357 -19.48 2.68 33.46
CA SER A 357 -18.74 3.31 32.37
C SER A 357 -19.42 3.04 31.02
N ILE A 358 -19.56 4.07 30.20
CA ILE A 358 -20.08 3.97 28.84
C ILE A 358 -18.87 3.80 27.89
N LYS A 359 -18.74 2.60 27.30
CA LYS A 359 -17.66 2.27 26.37
C LYS A 359 -18.19 2.28 24.95
N PRO A 360 -17.69 3.19 24.05
CA PRO A 360 -18.05 3.16 22.64
C PRO A 360 -17.74 1.80 22.00
N GLU A 361 -18.57 1.39 21.04
CA GLU A 361 -18.46 0.09 20.39
C GLU A 361 -17.39 0.10 19.28
N LEU A 362 -17.47 1.06 18.35
CA LEU A 362 -16.49 1.24 17.28
C LEU A 362 -15.86 2.63 17.36
N LEU A 363 -14.55 2.72 17.25
CA LEU A 363 -13.81 3.97 17.23
C LEU A 363 -13.15 4.17 15.87
N PHE A 364 -13.27 5.36 15.32
CA PHE A 364 -12.55 5.84 14.15
C PHE A 364 -11.57 6.93 14.58
N PRO A 365 -10.27 6.62 14.70
CA PRO A 365 -9.24 7.63 14.87
C PRO A 365 -9.00 8.33 13.53
N PHE A 366 -9.20 9.63 13.51
CA PHE A 366 -8.99 10.53 12.38
C PHE A 366 -7.87 11.52 12.68
N VAL A 367 -6.96 11.71 11.73
CA VAL A 367 -5.84 12.65 11.85
C VAL A 367 -5.97 13.75 10.81
N SER A 368 -6.03 14.98 11.26
CA SER A 368 -6.20 16.16 10.41
C SER A 368 -5.03 16.30 9.40
N ILE A 369 -5.37 16.48 8.13
CA ILE A 369 -4.42 16.78 7.05
C ILE A 369 -3.71 18.09 7.34
N LYS A 370 -4.47 19.12 7.71
CA LYS A 370 -3.95 20.45 8.01
C LYS A 370 -2.88 20.40 9.10
N GLN A 371 -3.14 19.70 10.22
CA GLN A 371 -2.20 19.61 11.32
C GLN A 371 -0.91 18.85 10.95
N GLN A 372 -1.04 17.78 10.15
CA GLN A 372 0.13 17.08 9.65
C GLN A 372 0.96 17.96 8.71
N LEU A 373 0.32 18.72 7.82
CA LEU A 373 1.01 19.69 6.96
C LEU A 373 1.67 20.79 7.80
N GLU A 374 1.02 21.34 8.83
CA GLU A 374 1.63 22.31 9.76
C GLU A 374 2.92 21.76 10.39
N ALA A 375 2.90 20.50 10.84
CA ALA A 375 4.08 19.85 11.39
C ALA A 375 5.20 19.67 10.35
N MET A 376 4.87 19.34 9.11
CA MET A 376 5.83 19.19 8.01
C MET A 376 6.46 20.53 7.62
N TYR A 377 5.65 21.59 7.48
CA TYR A 377 6.14 22.92 7.14
C TYR A 377 7.03 23.56 8.23
N ARG A 378 6.99 23.07 9.46
CA ARG A 378 7.92 23.46 10.53
C ARG A 378 9.28 22.76 10.43
N GLN A 379 9.41 21.75 9.57
CA GLN A 379 10.67 21.03 9.40
C GLN A 379 11.63 21.79 8.48
N PRO A 380 12.95 21.79 8.79
CA PRO A 380 13.93 22.38 7.90
C PRO A 380 13.96 21.64 6.55
N ASN A 381 14.17 22.38 5.48
CA ASN A 381 14.26 21.88 4.10
C ASN A 381 12.97 21.29 3.50
N PHE A 382 11.84 21.26 4.21
CA PHE A 382 10.60 20.73 3.64
C PHE A 382 10.11 21.57 2.45
N GLU A 383 10.03 22.91 2.63
CA GLU A 383 9.61 23.84 1.56
C GLU A 383 10.58 23.81 0.37
N ASN A 384 11.89 23.69 0.64
CA ASN A 384 12.90 23.51 -0.40
C ASN A 384 12.70 22.19 -1.19
N SER A 385 12.32 21.12 -0.52
CA SER A 385 11.99 19.82 -1.16
C SER A 385 10.75 19.93 -2.05
N LEU A 386 9.74 20.73 -1.68
CA LEU A 386 8.57 21.00 -2.50
C LEU A 386 8.90 21.74 -3.80
N ARG A 387 9.92 22.62 -3.78
CA ARG A 387 10.39 23.40 -4.94
C ARG A 387 11.34 22.61 -5.86
N HIS A 388 11.75 21.40 -5.48
CA HIS A 388 12.77 20.61 -6.21
C HIS A 388 12.41 20.40 -7.70
N TRP A 389 11.14 20.23 -8.02
CA TRP A 389 10.68 19.97 -9.37
C TRP A 389 10.88 21.15 -10.37
N ILE A 390 11.07 22.40 -9.87
CA ILE A 390 11.24 23.60 -10.69
C ILE A 390 12.51 23.51 -11.54
N ASN A 391 13.62 23.08 -10.92
CA ASN A 391 14.96 23.13 -11.52
C ASN A 391 15.40 21.77 -12.10
N ARG A 392 14.50 20.79 -12.21
CA ARG A 392 14.83 19.50 -12.79
C ARG A 392 14.98 19.59 -14.32
N PRO A 393 15.83 18.77 -14.93
CA PRO A 393 15.88 18.69 -16.38
C PRO A 393 14.58 18.07 -16.90
N THR A 394 14.03 18.64 -17.97
CA THR A 394 12.90 18.10 -18.72
C THR A 394 13.36 17.68 -20.10
N PHE A 395 12.81 16.59 -20.60
CA PHE A 395 13.15 16.06 -21.91
C PHE A 395 11.87 15.84 -22.73
N ASP A 396 11.89 16.18 -23.98
CA ASP A 396 10.77 15.94 -24.87
C ASP A 396 10.50 14.45 -25.03
N ASN A 397 9.23 14.06 -24.96
CA ASN A 397 8.78 12.67 -25.06
C ASN A 397 9.36 11.69 -24.04
N ILE A 398 9.98 12.16 -22.95
CA ILE A 398 10.52 11.32 -21.87
C ILE A 398 9.82 11.66 -20.56
N LEU A 399 9.27 10.63 -19.93
CA LEU A 399 8.66 10.71 -18.62
C LEU A 399 9.66 10.21 -17.57
N THR A 400 9.94 11.00 -16.55
CA THR A 400 10.89 10.68 -15.48
C THR A 400 10.26 10.72 -14.09
N ASP A 401 9.27 11.57 -13.87
CA ASP A 401 8.51 11.67 -12.64
C ASP A 401 7.08 12.16 -12.92
N ILE A 402 6.26 12.20 -11.89
CA ILE A 402 4.88 12.65 -11.83
C ILE A 402 4.66 14.06 -12.41
N TYR A 403 5.71 14.89 -12.44
CA TYR A 403 5.69 16.25 -12.98
C TYR A 403 5.68 16.29 -14.54
N ASP A 404 6.01 15.17 -15.20
CA ASP A 404 5.99 15.06 -16.66
C ASP A 404 4.61 14.67 -17.19
N GLY A 405 3.70 14.24 -16.31
CA GLY A 405 2.34 13.88 -16.66
C GLY A 405 1.50 15.08 -17.05
N GLU A 406 0.51 14.85 -17.95
CA GLU A 406 -0.35 15.88 -18.49
C GLU A 406 -1.19 16.58 -17.41
N VAL A 407 -1.67 15.81 -16.41
CA VAL A 407 -2.45 16.38 -15.31
C VAL A 407 -1.64 17.40 -14.49
N TRP A 408 -0.32 17.20 -14.30
CA TRP A 408 0.51 18.20 -13.63
C TRP A 408 0.59 19.51 -14.40
N LYS A 409 0.64 19.43 -15.71
CA LYS A 409 0.83 20.59 -16.61
C LYS A 409 -0.45 21.38 -16.86
N THR A 410 -1.61 20.70 -16.79
CA THR A 410 -2.89 21.28 -17.26
C THR A 410 -3.92 21.49 -16.17
N PHE A 411 -3.74 20.91 -14.97
CA PHE A 411 -4.69 21.04 -13.87
C PHE A 411 -4.85 22.50 -13.43
N LYS A 412 -6.09 22.98 -13.35
CA LYS A 412 -6.43 24.39 -13.20
C LYS A 412 -6.60 24.80 -11.73
N GLU A 413 -6.41 26.10 -11.44
CA GLU A 413 -6.60 26.71 -10.12
C GLU A 413 -8.06 26.83 -9.70
N THR A 414 -8.96 26.86 -10.66
CA THR A 414 -10.41 26.91 -10.47
C THR A 414 -11.07 25.94 -11.45
N THR A 415 -12.38 25.80 -11.35
CA THR A 415 -13.18 25.00 -12.31
C THR A 415 -13.35 25.70 -13.68
N ASP A 416 -12.85 26.93 -13.84
CA ASP A 416 -12.84 27.65 -15.09
C ASP A 416 -11.59 27.23 -15.90
N GLU A 417 -11.79 26.74 -17.12
CA GLU A 417 -10.74 26.33 -18.04
C GLU A 417 -9.80 27.47 -18.44
N SER A 418 -10.28 28.72 -18.39
CA SER A 418 -9.46 29.92 -18.67
C SER A 418 -8.51 30.28 -17.53
N SER A 419 -8.66 29.70 -16.35
CA SER A 419 -7.82 30.00 -15.19
C SER A 419 -6.39 29.50 -15.36
N ASN A 420 -5.48 30.02 -14.53
CA ASN A 420 -4.10 29.59 -14.50
C ASN A 420 -3.99 28.11 -14.13
N ASN A 421 -2.81 27.53 -14.42
CA ASN A 421 -2.50 26.17 -13.94
C ASN A 421 -2.24 26.21 -12.44
N PHE A 422 -2.68 25.19 -11.73
CA PHE A 422 -2.54 25.08 -10.28
C PHE A 422 -1.06 24.90 -9.85
N PHE A 423 -0.27 24.18 -10.62
CA PHE A 423 1.15 23.94 -10.36
C PHE A 423 2.01 24.87 -11.20
N GLN A 424 2.51 25.93 -10.55
CA GLN A 424 3.40 26.94 -11.15
C GLN A 424 4.62 27.13 -10.25
N SER A 425 5.72 27.67 -10.80
CA SER A 425 7.00 27.84 -10.12
C SER A 425 6.93 28.79 -8.93
N ASP A 426 6.10 29.83 -9.01
CA ASP A 426 5.93 30.85 -7.98
C ASP A 426 5.13 30.36 -6.76
N VAL A 427 4.31 29.31 -6.92
CA VAL A 427 3.50 28.69 -5.88
C VAL A 427 3.90 27.25 -5.56
N ALA A 428 5.09 26.84 -6.00
CA ALA A 428 5.56 25.45 -5.95
C ALA A 428 5.61 24.83 -4.53
N ASP A 429 5.85 25.66 -3.53
CA ASP A 429 5.91 25.26 -2.12
C ASP A 429 4.63 25.57 -1.34
N SER A 430 3.58 26.02 -2.02
CA SER A 430 2.29 26.36 -1.41
C SER A 430 1.09 25.66 -2.07
N HIS A 431 1.22 25.23 -3.31
CA HIS A 431 0.18 24.46 -4.02
C HIS A 431 0.57 22.98 -4.06
N LEU A 432 -0.15 22.17 -3.30
CA LEU A 432 0.17 20.76 -3.06
C LEU A 432 -0.72 19.82 -3.86
N ARG A 433 -0.10 18.81 -4.46
CA ARG A 433 -0.78 17.65 -5.02
C ARG A 433 -0.85 16.54 -3.98
N LEU A 434 -2.04 16.03 -3.72
CA LEU A 434 -2.23 14.88 -2.84
C LEU A 434 -2.56 13.64 -3.65
N ILE A 435 -2.00 12.51 -3.20
CA ILE A 435 -2.27 11.17 -3.69
C ILE A 435 -2.97 10.43 -2.56
N LEU A 436 -4.20 9.97 -2.77
CA LEU A 436 -4.96 9.21 -1.77
C LEU A 436 -4.78 7.72 -1.99
N ASN A 437 -4.64 7.00 -0.89
CA ASN A 437 -4.64 5.55 -0.85
C ASN A 437 -5.56 5.05 0.26
N LEU A 438 -6.29 3.99 -0.01
CA LEU A 438 -7.02 3.19 0.98
C LEU A 438 -6.61 1.74 0.80
N ASP A 439 -6.26 1.10 1.89
CA ASP A 439 -5.94 -0.31 1.91
C ASP A 439 -6.46 -1.01 3.16
N TRP A 440 -6.63 -2.33 3.06
CA TRP A 440 -7.08 -3.19 4.14
C TRP A 440 -6.00 -4.19 4.49
N PHE A 441 -5.69 -4.33 5.77
CA PHE A 441 -4.69 -5.29 6.24
C PHE A 441 -5.17 -6.02 7.50
N GLN A 442 -4.55 -7.15 7.79
CA GLN A 442 -4.83 -7.93 9.00
C GLN A 442 -3.73 -7.66 10.04
N PRO A 443 -4.01 -6.84 11.08
CA PRO A 443 -3.02 -6.47 12.08
C PRO A 443 -2.69 -7.60 13.05
N PHE A 444 -3.55 -8.62 13.17
CA PHE A 444 -3.41 -9.67 14.19
C PHE A 444 -3.16 -11.04 13.55
N ASP A 445 -2.12 -11.74 14.03
CA ASP A 445 -1.83 -13.11 13.62
C ASP A 445 -2.90 -14.08 14.15
N GLY A 446 -3.41 -14.93 13.26
CA GLY A 446 -4.31 -16.04 13.63
C GLY A 446 -5.78 -15.67 13.87
N THR A 447 -6.15 -14.42 13.70
CA THR A 447 -7.55 -13.96 13.72
C THR A 447 -7.94 -13.32 12.41
N ILE A 448 -9.14 -13.59 11.92
CA ILE A 448 -9.70 -12.88 10.78
C ILE A 448 -10.20 -11.53 11.30
N HIS A 449 -9.39 -10.49 11.15
CA HIS A 449 -9.74 -9.12 11.51
C HIS A 449 -9.11 -8.17 10.50
N SER A 450 -9.94 -7.52 9.70
CA SER A 450 -9.49 -6.56 8.70
C SER A 450 -9.60 -5.14 9.25
N THR A 451 -8.54 -4.37 9.14
CA THR A 451 -8.50 -2.94 9.49
C THR A 451 -8.13 -2.16 8.25
N GLY A 452 -8.92 -1.16 7.90
CA GLY A 452 -8.60 -0.28 6.79
C GLY A 452 -7.74 0.90 7.25
N VAL A 453 -6.88 1.38 6.38
CA VAL A 453 -6.09 2.58 6.61
C VAL A 453 -6.19 3.53 5.41
N ILE A 454 -6.41 4.81 5.70
CA ILE A 454 -6.44 5.85 4.68
C ILE A 454 -5.15 6.65 4.79
N TYR A 455 -4.38 6.67 3.70
CA TYR A 455 -3.14 7.43 3.57
C TYR A 455 -3.28 8.57 2.58
N ALA A 456 -2.42 9.57 2.71
CA ALA A 456 -2.13 10.49 1.64
C ALA A 456 -0.61 10.70 1.50
N ALA A 457 -0.16 10.96 0.27
CA ALA A 457 1.22 11.34 -0.02
C ALA A 457 1.25 12.68 -0.76
N ILE A 458 2.33 13.46 -0.56
CA ILE A 458 2.50 14.77 -1.19
C ILE A 458 3.27 14.60 -2.50
N GLY A 459 2.58 14.77 -3.63
CA GLY A 459 3.15 14.56 -4.95
C GLY A 459 4.28 15.52 -5.32
N ASN A 460 4.30 16.73 -4.72
CA ASN A 460 5.37 17.73 -4.96
C ASN A 460 6.76 17.30 -4.49
N LEU A 461 6.82 16.36 -3.53
CA LEU A 461 8.10 15.88 -3.00
C LEU A 461 8.86 15.06 -4.06
N PRO A 462 10.20 15.12 -4.09
CA PRO A 462 11.02 14.24 -4.91
C PRO A 462 10.70 12.76 -4.68
N ARG A 463 10.79 11.95 -5.73
CA ARG A 463 10.39 10.54 -5.69
C ARG A 463 11.11 9.72 -4.61
N ASP A 464 12.37 10.00 -4.36
CA ASP A 464 13.20 9.32 -3.36
C ASP A 464 12.78 9.58 -1.91
N VAL A 465 12.05 10.67 -1.66
CA VAL A 465 11.54 11.02 -0.32
C VAL A 465 10.01 11.00 -0.23
N ARG A 466 9.28 11.09 -1.34
CA ARG A 466 7.81 11.17 -1.43
C ARG A 466 7.10 10.11 -0.60
N PHE A 467 7.59 8.88 -0.63
CA PHE A 467 7.00 7.73 0.06
C PHE A 467 7.84 7.23 1.25
N LYS A 468 8.71 8.07 1.79
CA LYS A 468 9.33 7.78 3.09
C LYS A 468 8.28 7.88 4.18
N ARG A 469 8.41 7.06 5.23
CA ARG A 469 7.48 6.99 6.36
C ARG A 469 7.10 8.38 6.92
N ASN A 470 8.07 9.28 7.05
CA ASN A 470 7.87 10.61 7.62
C ASN A 470 7.10 11.57 6.69
N ASN A 471 6.94 11.23 5.42
CA ASN A 471 6.28 12.06 4.41
C ASN A 471 4.92 11.49 3.96
N ILE A 472 4.50 10.36 4.53
CA ILE A 472 3.16 9.81 4.32
C ILE A 472 2.25 10.28 5.45
N LEU A 473 1.13 10.86 5.09
CA LEU A 473 0.07 11.28 5.99
C LEU A 473 -0.84 10.08 6.26
N ILE A 474 -1.11 9.79 7.54
CA ILE A 474 -2.15 8.84 7.95
C ILE A 474 -3.39 9.65 8.25
N LEU A 475 -4.48 9.42 7.51
CA LEU A 475 -5.72 10.19 7.65
C LEU A 475 -6.72 9.52 8.60
N GLY A 476 -6.71 8.19 8.69
CA GLY A 476 -7.57 7.48 9.61
C GLY A 476 -7.42 5.98 9.52
N LEU A 477 -7.87 5.30 10.58
CA LEU A 477 -7.93 3.84 10.67
C LEU A 477 -9.40 3.41 10.74
N LEU A 478 -9.84 2.68 9.71
CA LEU A 478 -11.20 2.16 9.63
C LEU A 478 -11.35 0.95 10.55
N PRO A 479 -12.36 0.94 11.44
CA PRO A 479 -12.51 -0.16 12.39
C PRO A 479 -12.95 -1.45 11.70
N GLY A 480 -12.32 -2.59 12.08
CA GLY A 480 -12.74 -3.93 11.72
C GLY A 480 -13.91 -4.45 12.58
N PRO A 481 -14.19 -5.79 12.56
CA PRO A 481 -13.36 -6.82 11.93
C PRO A 481 -13.52 -6.96 10.42
N ASP A 482 -14.65 -6.50 9.87
CA ASP A 482 -14.96 -6.63 8.44
C ASP A 482 -14.64 -5.35 7.70
N GLU A 483 -14.41 -5.44 6.40
CA GLU A 483 -14.25 -4.29 5.54
C GLU A 483 -15.54 -3.45 5.48
N VAL A 484 -15.38 -2.15 5.54
CA VAL A 484 -16.52 -1.23 5.39
C VAL A 484 -17.16 -1.41 4.02
N SER A 485 -18.46 -1.72 4.03
CA SER A 485 -19.20 -1.98 2.80
C SER A 485 -19.37 -0.73 1.95
N LEU A 486 -19.17 -0.87 0.63
CA LEU A 486 -19.49 0.06 -0.45
C LEU A 486 -19.66 1.56 -0.03
N HIS A 487 -20.86 2.10 -0.15
CA HIS A 487 -21.18 3.52 0.09
C HIS A 487 -21.03 3.97 1.54
N LYS A 488 -20.98 3.05 2.50
CA LYS A 488 -20.79 3.42 3.92
C LYS A 488 -19.39 3.98 4.21
N ILE A 489 -18.43 3.76 3.33
CA ILE A 489 -17.12 4.42 3.37
C ILE A 489 -17.24 5.95 3.36
N ASN A 490 -18.30 6.51 2.79
CA ASN A 490 -18.53 7.95 2.71
C ASN A 490 -18.58 8.62 4.08
N HIS A 491 -19.04 7.94 5.12
CA HIS A 491 -19.02 8.49 6.48
C HIS A 491 -17.59 8.74 6.99
N TYR A 492 -16.64 7.90 6.59
CA TYR A 492 -15.23 8.04 6.96
C TYR A 492 -14.48 9.02 6.05
N LEU A 493 -14.94 9.18 4.80
CA LEU A 493 -14.40 10.17 3.88
C LEU A 493 -14.84 11.59 4.23
N ALA A 494 -16.03 11.77 4.81
CA ALA A 494 -16.61 13.09 5.07
C ALA A 494 -15.65 14.06 5.80
N PRO A 495 -15.03 13.74 6.94
CA PRO A 495 -14.09 14.65 7.61
C PRO A 495 -12.85 14.96 6.76
N ILE A 496 -12.40 14.02 5.96
CA ILE A 496 -11.26 14.21 5.03
C ILE A 496 -11.65 15.21 3.94
N ILE A 497 -12.86 15.05 3.38
CA ILE A 497 -13.37 15.92 2.32
C ILE A 497 -13.63 17.34 2.81
N ASP A 498 -14.10 17.51 4.04
CA ASP A 498 -14.30 18.83 4.64
C ASP A 498 -12.97 19.59 4.76
N GLU A 499 -11.89 18.91 5.17
CA GLU A 499 -10.55 19.52 5.18
C GLU A 499 -10.01 19.78 3.77
N LEU A 500 -10.21 18.85 2.82
CA LEU A 500 -9.78 19.02 1.43
C LEU A 500 -10.51 20.19 0.74
N LYS A 501 -11.78 20.44 1.05
CA LYS A 501 -12.50 21.63 0.57
C LYS A 501 -11.83 22.90 1.10
N SER A 502 -11.55 22.97 2.38
CA SER A 502 -10.86 24.10 3.00
C SER A 502 -9.46 24.31 2.41
N LEU A 503 -8.72 23.21 2.16
CA LEU A 503 -7.41 23.26 1.53
C LEU A 503 -7.48 23.68 0.05
N TRP A 504 -8.53 23.34 -0.66
CA TRP A 504 -8.75 23.81 -2.03
C TRP A 504 -8.96 25.34 -2.08
N GLU A 505 -9.73 25.88 -1.16
CA GLU A 505 -9.94 27.32 -1.00
C GLU A 505 -8.68 28.04 -0.48
N GLY A 506 -7.86 27.34 0.28
CA GLY A 506 -6.61 27.79 0.86
C GLY A 506 -6.69 28.07 2.36
N VAL A 507 -5.79 27.47 3.09
CA VAL A 507 -5.64 27.63 4.54
C VAL A 507 -4.34 28.34 4.87
N THR A 508 -4.37 29.16 5.93
CA THR A 508 -3.15 29.83 6.42
C THR A 508 -2.54 28.98 7.53
N LEU A 509 -1.27 28.60 7.37
CA LEU A 509 -0.43 28.06 8.42
C LEU A 509 0.15 29.23 9.22
N ASN A 510 0.01 29.19 10.53
CA ASN A 510 0.43 30.31 11.38
C ASN A 510 1.96 30.54 11.35
N LYS A 511 2.73 29.47 11.14
CA LYS A 511 4.19 29.50 11.15
C LYS A 511 4.75 28.34 10.32
N THR A 512 5.74 28.65 9.48
CA THR A 512 6.56 27.61 8.80
C THR A 512 8.04 27.77 9.18
N TYR A 513 8.88 26.87 8.74
CA TYR A 513 10.32 26.99 8.98
C TYR A 513 10.90 28.22 8.27
N GLU A 514 10.50 28.48 7.02
CA GLU A 514 10.99 29.58 6.21
C GLU A 514 10.21 30.90 6.49
N CYS A 515 8.93 30.82 6.88
CA CYS A 515 8.08 31.99 7.10
C CYS A 515 7.47 31.98 8.51
N GLN A 516 8.01 32.83 9.40
CA GLN A 516 7.55 32.92 10.79
C GLN A 516 6.20 33.66 10.93
N GLU A 517 5.82 34.45 9.94
CA GLU A 517 4.56 35.22 9.90
C GLU A 517 3.40 34.40 9.35
N GLY A 518 3.67 33.17 8.94
CA GLY A 518 2.69 32.28 8.37
C GLY A 518 2.69 32.24 6.85
N LYS A 519 2.05 31.21 6.29
CA LYS A 519 1.99 30.96 4.86
C LYS A 519 0.63 30.43 4.47
N ARG A 520 0.05 30.95 3.40
CA ARG A 520 -1.16 30.41 2.82
C ARG A 520 -0.78 29.25 1.90
N ILE A 521 -1.42 28.09 2.12
CA ILE A 521 -1.24 26.90 1.29
C ILE A 521 -2.57 26.45 0.70
N ARG A 522 -2.50 25.78 -0.45
CA ARG A 522 -3.61 25.09 -1.10
C ARG A 522 -3.24 23.63 -1.36
N ALA A 523 -4.22 22.75 -1.37
CA ALA A 523 -3.98 21.37 -1.76
C ALA A 523 -5.15 20.82 -2.58
N ALA A 524 -4.82 20.01 -3.57
CA ALA A 524 -5.79 19.32 -4.41
C ALA A 524 -5.52 17.82 -4.43
N LEU A 525 -6.57 17.02 -4.20
CA LEU A 525 -6.54 15.58 -4.36
C LEU A 525 -6.84 15.26 -5.84
N ILE A 526 -5.83 14.88 -6.59
CA ILE A 526 -5.94 14.62 -8.03
C ILE A 526 -5.39 13.25 -8.45
N LEU A 527 -5.19 12.38 -7.49
CA LEU A 527 -4.78 11.00 -7.75
C LEU A 527 -5.28 10.08 -6.65
N VAL A 528 -5.99 9.04 -7.04
CA VAL A 528 -6.39 7.91 -6.18
C VAL A 528 -5.63 6.68 -6.66
N SER A 529 -4.68 6.23 -5.85
CA SER A 529 -3.84 5.05 -6.11
C SER A 529 -4.15 4.00 -5.06
N CYS A 530 -5.08 3.11 -5.37
CA CYS A 530 -5.52 2.01 -4.53
C CYS A 530 -5.54 0.72 -5.35
N ASP A 531 -5.79 -0.43 -4.69
CA ASP A 531 -6.24 -1.60 -5.42
C ASP A 531 -7.59 -1.30 -6.12
N ILE A 532 -7.94 -2.07 -7.12
CA ILE A 532 -9.13 -1.81 -7.94
C ILE A 532 -10.43 -1.82 -7.11
N PRO A 533 -10.67 -2.79 -6.21
CA PRO A 533 -11.84 -2.79 -5.34
C PRO A 533 -11.95 -1.55 -4.45
N ALA A 534 -10.87 -1.14 -3.78
CA ALA A 534 -10.88 0.05 -2.93
C ALA A 534 -11.08 1.33 -3.74
N ALA A 535 -10.37 1.50 -4.87
CA ALA A 535 -10.54 2.65 -5.75
C ALA A 535 -11.99 2.80 -6.21
N ARG A 536 -12.63 1.69 -6.63
CA ARG A 536 -14.04 1.67 -7.03
C ARG A 536 -14.97 1.99 -5.88
N LYS A 537 -14.66 1.51 -4.67
CA LYS A 537 -15.42 1.75 -3.46
C LYS A 537 -15.44 3.24 -3.11
N ILE A 538 -14.27 3.88 -3.04
CA ILE A 538 -14.15 5.28 -2.62
C ILE A 538 -14.56 6.29 -3.70
N CYS A 539 -14.40 5.96 -4.98
CA CYS A 539 -14.78 6.84 -6.09
C CYS A 539 -16.21 6.65 -6.60
N GLY A 540 -16.96 5.71 -6.02
CA GLY A 540 -18.38 5.54 -6.32
C GLY A 540 -18.67 4.77 -7.60
N HIS A 541 -17.81 3.88 -8.06
CA HIS A 541 -18.04 3.02 -9.23
C HIS A 541 -18.58 1.65 -8.84
N ILE A 542 -19.27 1.00 -9.77
CA ILE A 542 -19.65 -0.41 -9.68
C ILE A 542 -18.38 -1.28 -9.71
N SER A 543 -18.51 -2.56 -9.32
CA SER A 543 -17.40 -3.52 -9.40
C SER A 543 -16.73 -3.55 -10.77
N ALA A 544 -15.41 -3.71 -10.80
CA ALA A 544 -14.64 -3.87 -12.02
C ALA A 544 -15.02 -5.13 -12.82
N LEU A 545 -15.62 -6.13 -12.16
CA LEU A 545 -16.18 -7.31 -12.82
C LEU A 545 -17.32 -6.99 -13.80
N VAL A 546 -18.00 -5.84 -13.63
CA VAL A 546 -19.21 -5.50 -14.37
C VAL A 546 -18.98 -4.44 -15.42
N SER A 547 -18.14 -3.43 -15.15
CA SER A 547 -17.97 -2.27 -16.04
C SER A 547 -16.63 -1.56 -15.86
N CYS A 548 -16.14 -0.95 -16.92
CA CYS A 548 -15.02 -0.02 -16.87
C CYS A 548 -15.40 1.27 -16.13
N HIS A 549 -14.44 1.93 -15.47
CA HIS A 549 -14.67 3.24 -14.84
C HIS A 549 -14.37 4.42 -15.77
N ARG A 550 -13.44 4.24 -16.72
CA ARG A 550 -13.04 5.28 -17.69
C ARG A 550 -13.95 5.33 -18.90
N TYR A 551 -14.40 4.16 -19.35
CA TYR A 551 -15.13 4.00 -20.59
C TYR A 551 -16.49 3.35 -20.36
N GLU A 552 -17.39 3.43 -21.32
CA GLU A 552 -18.73 2.86 -21.23
C GLU A 552 -18.75 1.33 -21.37
N LYS A 553 -17.59 0.71 -21.67
CA LYS A 553 -17.47 -0.74 -21.82
C LYS A 553 -17.98 -1.47 -20.57
N LYS A 554 -18.98 -2.32 -20.78
CA LYS A 554 -19.52 -3.27 -19.81
C LYS A 554 -18.99 -4.66 -20.09
N ALA A 555 -18.85 -5.46 -19.05
CA ALA A 555 -18.54 -6.88 -19.18
C ALA A 555 -19.69 -7.62 -19.87
N ASN A 556 -19.34 -8.60 -20.69
CA ASN A 556 -20.28 -9.58 -21.18
C ASN A 556 -20.67 -10.52 -20.04
N TYR A 557 -21.86 -11.13 -20.11
CA TYR A 557 -22.28 -12.16 -19.16
C TYR A 557 -22.59 -13.43 -19.95
N GLU A 558 -21.67 -14.36 -19.94
CA GLU A 558 -21.71 -15.60 -20.71
C GLU A 558 -21.40 -16.77 -19.77
N ASN A 559 -22.12 -17.86 -19.87
CA ASN A 559 -21.91 -19.09 -19.07
C ASN A 559 -21.83 -18.84 -17.55
N TRP A 560 -22.67 -17.93 -17.02
CA TRP A 560 -22.74 -17.56 -15.60
C TRP A 560 -21.50 -16.80 -15.10
N GLN A 561 -20.65 -16.29 -16.00
CA GLN A 561 -19.45 -15.54 -15.69
C GLN A 561 -19.38 -14.20 -16.45
N HIS A 562 -18.76 -13.22 -15.85
CA HIS A 562 -18.43 -11.95 -16.49
C HIS A 562 -17.09 -12.08 -17.22
N ASN A 563 -17.01 -11.57 -18.45
CA ASN A 563 -15.78 -11.44 -19.21
C ASN A 563 -15.74 -10.12 -19.99
N PHE A 564 -14.56 -9.69 -20.39
CA PHE A 564 -14.35 -8.50 -21.21
C PHE A 564 -13.91 -8.85 -22.64
N ALA A 565 -14.37 -9.95 -23.17
CA ALA A 565 -14.06 -10.40 -24.52
C ALA A 565 -14.68 -9.53 -25.60
N GLY A 566 -14.25 -9.72 -26.85
CA GLY A 566 -14.65 -8.97 -28.04
C GLY A 566 -13.57 -8.00 -28.51
N ILE A 567 -12.29 -8.39 -28.40
CA ILE A 567 -11.15 -7.55 -28.77
C ILE A 567 -11.16 -7.07 -30.22
N ASN A 568 -11.87 -7.77 -31.12
CA ASN A 568 -12.02 -7.36 -32.51
C ASN A 568 -12.89 -6.10 -32.67
N GLU A 569 -13.66 -5.73 -31.64
CA GLU A 569 -14.50 -4.53 -31.56
C GLU A 569 -13.85 -3.48 -30.64
N ILE A 570 -12.51 -3.49 -30.55
CA ILE A 570 -11.77 -2.71 -29.56
C ILE A 570 -12.02 -1.20 -29.68
N ASP A 571 -12.29 -0.70 -30.87
CA ASP A 571 -12.57 0.72 -31.10
C ASP A 571 -13.81 1.20 -30.33
N GLU A 572 -14.79 0.32 -30.12
CA GLU A 572 -16.00 0.60 -29.34
C GLU A 572 -15.72 0.62 -27.81
N TRP A 573 -14.59 0.04 -27.38
CA TRP A 573 -14.26 -0.05 -25.94
C TRP A 573 -13.84 1.29 -25.35
N PHE A 574 -13.40 2.25 -26.16
CA PHE A 574 -12.81 3.51 -25.73
C PHE A 574 -13.75 4.71 -25.82
N THR A 575 -15.07 4.48 -25.82
CA THR A 575 -16.05 5.56 -25.63
C THR A 575 -15.96 6.09 -24.21
N CYS A 576 -15.44 7.31 -24.03
CA CYS A 576 -15.23 7.91 -22.72
C CYS A 576 -16.54 8.15 -21.99
N ARG A 577 -16.55 7.91 -20.67
CA ARG A 577 -17.65 8.36 -19.80
C ARG A 577 -17.64 9.87 -19.69
N ASP A 578 -18.83 10.46 -19.65
CA ASP A 578 -18.99 11.89 -19.43
C ASP A 578 -19.06 12.22 -17.93
N LEU A 579 -18.29 13.24 -17.48
CA LEU A 579 -18.24 13.64 -16.06
C LEU A 579 -19.55 14.25 -15.58
N ALA A 580 -20.23 15.06 -16.40
CA ALA A 580 -21.48 15.68 -16.02
C ALA A 580 -22.57 14.62 -15.84
N GLN A 581 -22.66 13.66 -16.78
CA GLN A 581 -23.56 12.52 -16.65
C GLN A 581 -23.24 11.66 -15.41
N HIS A 582 -21.93 11.43 -15.14
CA HIS A 582 -21.52 10.68 -13.93
C HIS A 582 -22.00 11.38 -12.64
N ARG A 583 -21.86 12.72 -12.55
CA ARG A 583 -22.35 13.50 -11.41
C ARG A 583 -23.87 13.44 -11.27
N GLN A 584 -24.60 13.53 -12.37
CA GLN A 584 -26.05 13.38 -12.38
C GLN A 584 -26.48 11.99 -11.91
N ASP A 585 -25.83 10.94 -12.41
CA ASP A 585 -26.09 9.57 -12.00
C ASP A 585 -25.79 9.35 -10.51
N ALA A 586 -24.71 9.92 -9.99
CA ALA A 586 -24.38 9.83 -8.58
C ALA A 586 -25.45 10.50 -7.68
N ILE A 587 -25.98 11.65 -8.09
CA ILE A 587 -27.11 12.32 -7.44
C ILE A 587 -28.38 11.47 -7.55
N GLY A 588 -28.67 10.91 -8.73
CA GLY A 588 -29.80 9.99 -8.98
C GLY A 588 -29.75 8.79 -8.04
N TRP A 589 -28.56 8.18 -7.85
CA TRP A 589 -28.36 7.09 -6.92
C TRP A 589 -28.69 7.50 -5.45
N ARG A 590 -28.28 8.70 -5.00
CA ARG A 590 -28.61 9.22 -3.66
C ARG A 590 -30.11 9.44 -3.45
N ARG A 591 -30.86 9.77 -4.52
CA ARG A 591 -32.31 9.96 -4.48
C ARG A 591 -33.10 8.66 -4.38
N CYS A 592 -32.49 7.51 -4.61
CA CYS A 592 -33.16 6.23 -4.48
C CYS A 592 -33.74 6.03 -3.07
N ASN A 593 -34.93 5.44 -2.99
CA ASN A 593 -35.71 5.28 -1.75
C ASN A 593 -35.53 3.92 -1.06
N SER A 594 -34.71 3.02 -1.62
CA SER A 594 -34.44 1.69 -1.07
C SER A 594 -33.16 1.08 -1.63
N ASP A 595 -32.62 0.07 -0.94
CA ASP A 595 -31.47 -0.71 -1.41
C ASP A 595 -31.71 -1.38 -2.76
N ALA A 596 -32.92 -1.91 -2.96
CA ALA A 596 -33.28 -2.53 -4.23
C ALA A 596 -33.25 -1.51 -5.39
N ALA A 597 -33.73 -0.27 -5.13
CA ALA A 597 -33.64 0.80 -6.11
C ALA A 597 -32.19 1.20 -6.39
N ARG A 598 -31.35 1.35 -5.35
CA ARG A 598 -29.92 1.61 -5.48
C ARG A 598 -29.21 0.51 -6.28
N LYS A 599 -29.50 -0.76 -5.99
CA LYS A 599 -28.92 -1.90 -6.73
C LYS A 599 -29.29 -1.88 -8.22
N ARG A 600 -30.54 -1.59 -8.56
CA ARG A 600 -30.99 -1.46 -9.96
C ARG A 600 -30.30 -0.29 -10.66
N PHE A 601 -30.28 0.86 -9.99
CA PHE A 601 -29.70 2.09 -10.53
C PHE A 601 -28.21 1.91 -10.86
N VAL A 602 -27.43 1.38 -9.91
CA VAL A 602 -25.99 1.16 -10.12
C VAL A 602 -25.72 0.10 -11.20
N LYS A 603 -26.58 -0.89 -11.35
CA LYS A 603 -26.48 -1.88 -12.45
C LYS A 603 -26.68 -1.23 -13.82
N GLN A 604 -27.53 -0.22 -13.90
CA GLN A 604 -27.81 0.51 -15.15
C GLN A 604 -26.69 1.49 -15.50
N THR A 605 -26.31 2.35 -14.55
CA THR A 605 -25.39 3.48 -14.77
C THR A 605 -23.92 3.14 -14.48
N GLY A 606 -23.65 2.17 -13.62
CA GLY A 606 -22.33 1.87 -13.10
C GLY A 606 -21.85 2.82 -12.01
N VAL A 607 -22.72 3.72 -11.50
CA VAL A 607 -22.34 4.84 -10.64
C VAL A 607 -23.06 4.78 -9.29
N ARG A 608 -22.34 5.10 -8.23
CA ARG A 608 -22.83 5.38 -6.86
C ARG A 608 -22.34 6.74 -6.42
N TRP A 609 -22.95 7.28 -5.37
CA TRP A 609 -22.43 8.47 -4.73
C TRP A 609 -21.08 8.24 -4.04
N SER A 610 -20.17 9.19 -4.19
CA SER A 610 -18.96 9.32 -3.40
C SER A 610 -18.86 10.73 -2.81
N GLU A 611 -18.42 10.84 -1.56
CA GLU A 611 -18.13 12.13 -0.93
C GLU A 611 -17.02 12.92 -1.66
N LEU A 612 -16.16 12.24 -2.42
CA LEU A 612 -15.16 12.90 -3.28
C LEU A 612 -15.81 13.84 -4.32
N LEU A 613 -17.05 13.59 -4.72
CA LEU A 613 -17.78 14.45 -5.66
C LEU A 613 -18.16 15.84 -5.08
N ARG A 614 -18.03 16.03 -3.75
CA ARG A 614 -18.17 17.34 -3.10
C ARG A 614 -16.98 18.26 -3.41
N LEU A 615 -15.86 17.71 -3.86
CA LEU A 615 -14.73 18.49 -4.37
C LEU A 615 -15.07 18.93 -5.80
N PRO A 616 -15.15 20.25 -6.07
CA PRO A 616 -15.65 20.75 -7.35
C PRO A 616 -14.78 20.35 -8.55
N TYR A 617 -13.48 20.17 -8.28
CA TYR A 617 -12.46 19.83 -9.28
C TYR A 617 -12.25 18.32 -9.44
N PHE A 618 -12.85 17.48 -8.58
CA PHE A 618 -12.55 16.05 -8.58
C PHE A 618 -13.24 15.31 -9.74
N ASP A 619 -12.45 14.58 -10.49
CA ASP A 619 -12.92 13.74 -11.59
C ASP A 619 -12.76 12.25 -11.24
N PRO A 620 -13.86 11.53 -10.92
CA PRO A 620 -13.81 10.12 -10.54
C PRO A 620 -13.50 9.20 -11.72
N ILE A 621 -13.51 9.69 -12.96
CA ILE A 621 -13.21 8.92 -14.15
C ILE A 621 -11.70 8.89 -14.39
N TRP A 622 -11.05 10.06 -14.32
CA TRP A 622 -9.64 10.22 -14.68
C TRP A 622 -8.68 10.20 -13.48
N PHE A 623 -9.12 10.58 -12.27
CA PHE A 623 -8.23 10.65 -11.11
C PHE A 623 -8.03 9.29 -10.42
N ILE A 624 -8.58 8.22 -10.96
CA ILE A 624 -8.29 6.84 -10.55
C ILE A 624 -7.20 6.29 -11.47
N THR A 625 -6.08 5.85 -10.88
CA THR A 625 -5.04 5.15 -11.62
C THR A 625 -5.19 3.64 -11.51
N ILE A 626 -4.74 2.95 -12.55
CA ILE A 626 -4.57 1.50 -12.52
C ILE A 626 -3.20 1.20 -11.93
N ASP A 627 -3.18 0.56 -10.76
CA ASP A 627 -1.93 0.15 -10.14
C ASP A 627 -1.30 -1.03 -10.88
N PRO A 628 -0.06 -0.88 -11.39
CA PRO A 628 0.61 -1.96 -12.12
C PRO A 628 0.97 -3.16 -11.23
N MET A 629 1.14 -2.97 -9.91
CA MET A 629 1.45 -4.05 -8.99
C MET A 629 0.30 -5.07 -8.93
N HIS A 630 -0.93 -4.59 -8.69
CA HIS A 630 -2.11 -5.45 -8.63
C HIS A 630 -2.55 -5.90 -10.02
N CYS A 631 -2.55 -5.00 -11.01
CA CYS A 631 -3.02 -5.31 -12.34
C CYS A 631 -2.10 -6.28 -13.10
N LEU A 632 -0.80 -5.94 -13.21
CA LEU A 632 0.15 -6.76 -13.99
C LEU A 632 0.69 -7.94 -13.20
N PHE A 633 1.22 -7.71 -11.97
CA PHE A 633 1.99 -8.74 -11.28
C PHE A 633 1.14 -9.70 -10.46
N LEU A 634 0.20 -9.23 -9.66
CA LEU A 634 -0.73 -10.08 -8.90
C LEU A 634 -1.92 -10.54 -9.77
N GLY A 635 -2.29 -9.76 -10.77
CA GLY A 635 -3.34 -10.07 -11.71
C GLY A 635 -2.84 -10.90 -12.89
N ILE A 636 -2.40 -10.23 -13.96
CA ILE A 636 -2.13 -10.86 -15.27
C ILE A 636 -0.99 -11.88 -15.21
N ALA A 637 0.13 -11.60 -14.52
CA ALA A 637 1.25 -12.54 -14.41
C ALA A 637 0.82 -13.87 -13.77
N LYS A 638 0.15 -13.77 -12.61
CA LYS A 638 -0.41 -14.93 -11.91
C LYS A 638 -1.44 -15.66 -12.78
N TRP A 639 -2.31 -14.90 -13.48
CA TRP A 639 -3.34 -15.44 -14.35
C TRP A 639 -2.76 -16.24 -15.52
N ILE A 640 -1.79 -15.69 -16.25
CA ILE A 640 -1.13 -16.37 -17.37
C ILE A 640 -0.51 -17.68 -16.89
N VAL A 641 0.27 -17.67 -15.81
CA VAL A 641 0.97 -18.88 -15.37
C VAL A 641 0.00 -19.91 -14.81
N LYS A 642 -0.91 -19.52 -13.90
CA LYS A 642 -1.78 -20.46 -13.21
C LYS A 642 -2.96 -20.92 -14.06
N ARG A 643 -3.69 -19.96 -14.66
CA ARG A 643 -4.96 -20.26 -15.36
C ARG A 643 -4.79 -20.62 -16.84
N LEU A 644 -3.75 -20.07 -17.50
CA LEU A 644 -3.54 -20.42 -18.91
C LEU A 644 -2.55 -21.58 -19.05
N TRP A 645 -1.47 -21.61 -18.29
CA TRP A 645 -0.41 -22.61 -18.55
C TRP A 645 -0.46 -23.82 -17.61
N ILE A 646 -0.69 -23.66 -16.31
CA ILE A 646 -0.72 -24.81 -15.39
C ILE A 646 -2.04 -25.57 -15.53
N GLU A 647 -3.18 -24.90 -15.45
CA GLU A 647 -4.50 -25.56 -15.51
C GLU A 647 -4.77 -26.24 -16.86
N ASN A 648 -4.26 -25.69 -17.96
CA ASN A 648 -4.38 -26.35 -19.27
C ASN A 648 -3.23 -27.33 -19.57
N GLY A 649 -2.42 -27.69 -18.57
CA GLY A 649 -1.39 -28.71 -18.70
C GLY A 649 -0.17 -28.31 -19.53
N VAL A 650 -0.04 -27.04 -19.91
CA VAL A 650 1.15 -26.52 -20.63
C VAL A 650 2.37 -26.59 -19.71
N LEU A 651 2.25 -26.21 -18.44
CA LEU A 651 3.29 -26.32 -17.43
C LEU A 651 2.94 -27.43 -16.44
N THR A 652 3.38 -28.67 -16.76
CA THR A 652 3.20 -29.82 -15.87
C THR A 652 4.18 -29.76 -14.67
N THR A 653 3.89 -30.53 -13.63
CA THR A 653 4.76 -30.66 -12.45
C THR A 653 6.20 -31.05 -12.81
N HIS A 654 6.39 -31.87 -13.86
CA HIS A 654 7.72 -32.25 -14.35
C HIS A 654 8.44 -31.04 -14.98
N ILE A 655 7.73 -30.26 -15.80
CA ILE A 655 8.27 -29.03 -16.40
C ILE A 655 8.64 -28.02 -15.32
N LEU A 656 7.78 -27.84 -14.28
CA LEU A 656 8.06 -26.92 -13.17
C LEU A 656 9.36 -27.29 -12.42
N LYS A 657 9.67 -28.58 -12.26
CA LYS A 657 10.96 -29.02 -11.69
C LYS A 657 12.13 -28.63 -12.57
N THR A 658 11.99 -28.74 -13.90
CA THR A 658 13.03 -28.31 -14.85
C THR A 658 13.22 -26.80 -14.81
N VAL A 659 12.13 -26.04 -14.76
CA VAL A 659 12.14 -24.59 -14.60
C VAL A 659 12.86 -24.20 -13.29
N GLN A 660 12.51 -24.86 -12.16
CA GLN A 660 13.18 -24.61 -10.88
C GLN A 660 14.69 -24.85 -10.97
N LYS A 661 15.11 -25.95 -11.58
CA LYS A 661 16.55 -26.24 -11.74
C LYS A 661 17.26 -25.15 -12.54
N LYS A 662 16.67 -24.68 -13.65
CA LYS A 662 17.23 -23.56 -14.43
C LYS A 662 17.31 -22.27 -13.59
N MET A 663 16.30 -21.98 -12.78
CA MET A 663 16.31 -20.80 -11.89
C MET A 663 17.39 -20.91 -10.80
N ASP A 664 17.60 -22.08 -10.24
CA ASP A 664 18.62 -22.32 -9.20
C ASP A 664 20.07 -22.18 -9.77
N GLU A 665 20.26 -22.47 -11.05
CA GLU A 665 21.54 -22.30 -11.77
C GLU A 665 21.79 -20.84 -12.20
N PHE A 666 20.78 -19.98 -12.13
CA PHE A 666 20.87 -18.61 -12.62
C PHE A 666 21.49 -17.68 -11.56
N LYS A 667 22.61 -17.06 -11.89
CA LYS A 667 23.29 -16.11 -11.02
C LYS A 667 22.72 -14.71 -11.22
N VAL A 668 22.13 -14.15 -10.18
CA VAL A 668 21.55 -12.80 -10.18
C VAL A 668 22.27 -11.91 -9.17
N PRO A 669 22.39 -10.59 -9.45
CA PRO A 669 22.89 -9.63 -8.49
C PRO A 669 22.02 -9.57 -7.21
N ALA A 670 22.66 -9.28 -6.07
CA ALA A 670 21.99 -9.30 -4.77
C ALA A 670 20.98 -8.14 -4.56
N ASP A 671 21.08 -7.10 -5.38
CA ASP A 671 20.27 -5.87 -5.30
C ASP A 671 18.95 -5.94 -6.10
N LEU A 672 18.63 -7.07 -6.70
CA LEU A 672 17.41 -7.21 -7.51
C LEU A 672 16.09 -7.24 -6.73
N GLY A 673 16.12 -7.30 -5.39
CA GLY A 673 14.95 -7.42 -4.56
C GLY A 673 14.66 -8.86 -4.12
N ARG A 674 13.38 -9.24 -3.96
CA ARG A 674 13.00 -10.59 -3.51
C ARG A 674 13.16 -11.61 -4.63
N ILE A 675 14.17 -12.46 -4.53
CA ILE A 675 14.33 -13.59 -5.45
C ILE A 675 13.06 -14.46 -5.40
N PRO A 676 12.53 -14.90 -6.56
CA PRO A 676 11.39 -15.79 -6.61
C PRO A 676 11.60 -17.03 -5.74
N GLY A 677 10.53 -17.46 -5.07
CA GLY A 677 10.52 -18.68 -4.29
C GLY A 677 10.54 -19.93 -5.18
N LYS A 678 10.24 -21.08 -4.57
CA LYS A 678 10.16 -22.32 -5.34
C LYS A 678 8.92 -22.35 -6.23
N VAL A 679 9.13 -22.64 -7.52
CA VAL A 679 8.07 -22.74 -8.51
C VAL A 679 7.51 -24.17 -8.62
N ASP A 680 8.21 -25.16 -8.09
CA ASP A 680 7.88 -26.61 -8.15
C ASP A 680 7.13 -27.11 -6.91
N CYS A 681 6.74 -26.23 -5.97
CA CYS A 681 6.07 -26.58 -4.73
C CYS A 681 4.56 -26.33 -4.79
N GLY A 682 3.78 -27.26 -4.23
CA GLY A 682 2.30 -27.19 -4.23
C GLY A 682 1.75 -27.21 -5.67
N ASP A 683 0.79 -26.34 -5.95
CA ASP A 683 0.21 -26.17 -7.30
C ASP A 683 1.13 -25.37 -8.26
N GLY A 684 2.38 -25.20 -7.93
CA GLY A 684 3.35 -24.37 -8.64
C GLY A 684 3.20 -22.87 -8.33
N PHE A 685 4.33 -22.16 -8.28
CA PHE A 685 4.34 -20.71 -8.00
C PHE A 685 3.54 -20.29 -6.75
N SER A 686 3.50 -21.15 -5.73
CA SER A 686 2.71 -20.92 -4.52
C SER A 686 3.27 -19.75 -3.73
N ASN A 687 2.37 -18.84 -3.29
CA ASN A 687 2.66 -17.69 -2.43
C ASN A 687 3.68 -16.67 -3.01
N PHE A 688 3.79 -16.54 -4.32
CA PHE A 688 4.57 -15.47 -4.91
C PHE A 688 3.97 -14.11 -4.57
N THR A 689 4.82 -13.21 -4.05
CA THR A 689 4.47 -11.80 -3.88
C THR A 689 4.50 -11.06 -5.21
N ALA A 690 3.91 -9.87 -5.28
CA ALA A 690 3.95 -9.04 -6.48
C ALA A 690 5.39 -8.78 -6.97
N ASP A 691 6.33 -8.53 -6.04
CA ASP A 691 7.73 -8.31 -6.38
C ASP A 691 8.40 -9.57 -6.93
N GLN A 692 8.05 -10.75 -6.42
CA GLN A 692 8.53 -12.03 -6.97
C GLN A 692 7.99 -12.30 -8.37
N TRP A 693 6.72 -11.99 -8.65
CA TRP A 693 6.15 -12.05 -10.00
C TRP A 693 6.83 -11.06 -10.95
N ARG A 694 7.09 -9.82 -10.48
CA ARG A 694 7.84 -8.81 -11.25
C ARG A 694 9.21 -9.33 -11.65
N ILE A 695 9.99 -9.82 -10.68
CA ILE A 695 11.34 -10.36 -10.93
C ILE A 695 11.28 -11.60 -11.83
N PHE A 696 10.32 -12.48 -11.60
CA PHE A 696 10.16 -13.67 -12.42
C PHE A 696 9.98 -13.30 -13.90
N PHE A 697 9.03 -12.44 -14.23
CA PHE A 697 8.76 -12.08 -15.62
C PHE A 697 9.83 -11.19 -16.26
N THR A 698 10.47 -10.33 -15.50
CA THR A 698 11.51 -9.43 -16.07
C THR A 698 12.86 -10.12 -16.24
N ILE A 699 13.14 -11.23 -15.53
CA ILE A 699 14.47 -11.87 -15.51
C ILE A 699 14.41 -13.35 -15.89
N TYR A 700 13.57 -14.14 -15.22
CA TYR A 700 13.63 -15.61 -15.30
C TYR A 700 12.73 -16.20 -16.39
N ALA A 701 11.58 -15.63 -16.65
CA ALA A 701 10.50 -16.26 -17.42
C ALA A 701 10.96 -16.65 -18.83
N THR A 702 11.65 -15.76 -19.55
CA THR A 702 12.09 -16.05 -20.92
C THR A 702 13.06 -17.23 -20.96
N VAL A 703 14.10 -17.22 -20.12
CA VAL A 703 15.15 -18.24 -20.15
C VAL A 703 14.69 -19.58 -19.58
N SER A 704 13.70 -19.58 -18.69
CA SER A 704 13.24 -20.80 -18.02
C SER A 704 12.02 -21.45 -18.69
N LEU A 705 11.15 -20.68 -19.34
CA LEU A 705 9.91 -21.20 -19.92
C LEU A 705 9.95 -21.44 -21.42
N TRP A 706 10.82 -20.75 -22.17
CA TRP A 706 10.81 -20.70 -23.64
C TRP A 706 10.70 -22.05 -24.34
N GLU A 707 11.49 -23.02 -23.92
CA GLU A 707 11.56 -24.35 -24.53
C GLU A 707 10.29 -25.18 -24.29
N HIS A 708 9.53 -24.85 -23.25
CA HIS A 708 8.36 -25.62 -22.83
C HIS A 708 7.04 -25.07 -23.37
N LEU A 709 7.06 -23.91 -24.03
CA LEU A 709 5.89 -23.22 -24.52
C LEU A 709 5.66 -23.45 -26.02
N SER A 710 4.40 -23.53 -26.42
CA SER A 710 3.98 -23.52 -27.83
C SER A 710 4.34 -22.19 -28.50
N GLU A 711 4.25 -22.10 -29.82
CA GLU A 711 4.53 -20.86 -30.55
C GLU A 711 3.62 -19.69 -30.09
N ASN A 712 2.32 -19.97 -29.89
CA ASN A 712 1.37 -18.95 -29.42
C ASN A 712 1.66 -18.54 -27.99
N ASP A 713 2.00 -19.48 -27.11
CA ASP A 713 2.38 -19.15 -25.72
C ASP A 713 3.70 -18.39 -25.64
N ARG A 714 4.64 -18.64 -26.53
CA ARG A 714 5.86 -17.82 -26.66
C ARG A 714 5.53 -16.38 -27.06
N LYS A 715 4.56 -16.18 -27.99
CA LYS A 715 4.07 -14.83 -28.33
C LYS A 715 3.42 -14.14 -27.14
N ILE A 716 2.62 -14.87 -26.35
CA ILE A 716 2.05 -14.36 -25.09
C ILE A 716 3.18 -13.96 -24.12
N LEU A 717 4.15 -14.84 -23.89
CA LEU A 717 5.30 -14.58 -23.02
C LEU A 717 6.08 -13.34 -23.46
N VAL A 718 6.48 -13.24 -24.71
CA VAL A 718 7.28 -12.11 -25.25
C VAL A 718 6.54 -10.78 -25.08
N ASN A 719 5.26 -10.74 -25.45
CA ASN A 719 4.46 -9.52 -25.27
C ASN A 719 4.40 -9.13 -23.80
N PHE A 720 4.10 -10.08 -22.90
CA PHE A 720 3.94 -9.78 -21.49
C PHE A 720 5.27 -9.38 -20.81
N VAL A 721 6.37 -10.06 -21.11
CA VAL A 721 7.71 -9.70 -20.61
C VAL A 721 8.10 -8.28 -21.04
N ARG A 722 7.84 -7.93 -22.30
CA ARG A 722 8.15 -6.57 -22.78
C ARG A 722 7.27 -5.51 -22.13
N ILE A 723 5.97 -5.77 -21.95
CA ILE A 723 5.05 -4.91 -21.21
C ILE A 723 5.58 -4.68 -19.79
N CYS A 724 5.92 -5.75 -19.06
CA CYS A 724 6.48 -5.65 -17.71
C CYS A 724 7.76 -4.81 -17.69
N SER A 725 8.69 -5.04 -18.62
CA SER A 725 9.96 -4.30 -18.69
C SER A 725 9.75 -2.80 -18.88
N ILE A 726 8.84 -2.39 -19.78
CA ILE A 726 8.48 -0.98 -19.98
C ILE A 726 7.81 -0.41 -18.74
N SER A 727 6.86 -1.15 -18.15
CA SER A 727 6.03 -0.67 -17.03
C SER A 727 6.81 -0.43 -15.73
N VAL A 728 7.95 -1.14 -15.52
CA VAL A 728 8.79 -0.92 -14.34
C VAL A 728 9.91 0.10 -14.56
N SER A 729 10.05 0.60 -15.77
CA SER A 729 11.11 1.56 -16.12
C SER A 729 10.91 2.87 -15.37
N ARG A 730 12.00 3.42 -14.84
CA ARG A 730 12.00 4.71 -14.12
C ARG A 730 12.00 5.91 -15.06
N ILE A 731 12.58 5.73 -16.22
CA ILE A 731 12.62 6.70 -17.30
C ILE A 731 11.97 6.00 -18.48
N VAL A 732 10.94 6.60 -19.02
CA VAL A 732 10.11 6.00 -20.07
C VAL A 732 9.92 6.97 -21.20
N GLU A 733 10.29 6.57 -22.41
CA GLU A 733 9.89 7.29 -23.62
C GLU A 733 8.40 7.03 -23.89
N VAL A 734 7.70 8.06 -24.29
CA VAL A 734 6.26 8.00 -24.62
C VAL A 734 5.98 6.92 -25.67
N ASP A 735 6.87 6.73 -26.62
CA ASP A 735 6.72 5.71 -27.67
C ASP A 735 6.81 4.29 -27.12
N PHE A 736 7.61 4.04 -26.06
CA PHE A 736 7.59 2.76 -25.37
C PHE A 736 6.28 2.50 -24.65
N MET A 737 5.64 3.52 -24.10
CA MET A 737 4.30 3.35 -23.52
C MET A 737 3.25 3.02 -24.59
N ARG A 738 3.34 3.61 -25.76
CA ARG A 738 2.50 3.26 -26.92
C ARG A 738 2.79 1.85 -27.41
N GLU A 739 4.07 1.44 -27.45
CA GLU A 739 4.46 0.05 -27.71
C GLU A 739 3.82 -0.90 -26.69
N ALA A 740 3.89 -0.58 -25.39
CA ALA A 740 3.30 -1.42 -24.35
C ALA A 740 1.78 -1.55 -24.53
N HIS A 741 1.08 -0.47 -24.86
CA HIS A 741 -0.35 -0.49 -25.14
C HIS A 741 -0.68 -1.41 -26.35
N GLN A 742 0.05 -1.28 -27.45
CA GLN A 742 -0.16 -2.14 -28.63
C GLN A 742 0.12 -3.62 -28.32
N ARG A 743 1.15 -3.90 -27.50
CA ARG A 743 1.45 -5.25 -27.05
C ARG A 743 0.40 -5.81 -26.11
N LEU A 744 -0.24 -4.97 -25.27
CA LEU A 744 -1.39 -5.35 -24.44
C LEU A 744 -2.59 -5.75 -25.29
N ILE A 745 -2.90 -4.98 -26.33
CA ILE A 745 -3.96 -5.32 -27.31
C ILE A 745 -3.66 -6.70 -27.95
N ASN A 746 -2.42 -6.89 -28.42
CA ASN A 746 -2.01 -8.16 -29.00
C ASN A 746 -2.05 -9.31 -28.01
N LEU A 747 -1.69 -9.07 -26.75
CA LEU A 747 -1.77 -10.06 -25.67
C LEU A 747 -3.21 -10.51 -25.42
N VAL A 748 -4.14 -9.56 -25.27
CA VAL A 748 -5.57 -9.85 -25.06
C VAL A 748 -6.12 -10.63 -26.24
N LYS A 749 -5.79 -10.24 -27.48
CA LYS A 749 -6.18 -10.93 -28.69
C LYS A 749 -5.67 -12.38 -28.74
N LEU A 750 -4.39 -12.60 -28.49
CA LEU A 750 -3.79 -13.93 -28.45
C LEU A 750 -4.44 -14.81 -27.36
N ILE A 751 -4.77 -14.26 -26.19
CA ILE A 751 -5.44 -15.01 -25.14
C ILE A 751 -6.88 -15.36 -25.57
N GLU A 752 -7.64 -14.41 -26.13
CA GLU A 752 -9.02 -14.65 -26.57
C GLU A 752 -9.07 -15.70 -27.68
N GLU A 753 -8.16 -15.65 -28.66
CA GLU A 753 -8.09 -16.58 -29.79
C GLU A 753 -7.67 -18.01 -29.38
N ASN A 754 -6.71 -18.14 -28.44
CA ASN A 754 -6.12 -19.44 -28.10
C ASN A 754 -6.76 -20.13 -26.90
N TYR A 755 -7.31 -19.36 -25.97
CA TYR A 755 -7.86 -19.88 -24.71
C TYR A 755 -9.35 -19.62 -24.51
N GLY A 756 -9.96 -18.76 -25.33
CA GLY A 756 -11.39 -18.47 -25.31
C GLY A 756 -11.78 -17.17 -24.61
N ARG A 757 -13.02 -16.76 -24.84
CA ARG A 757 -13.61 -15.50 -24.40
C ARG A 757 -13.71 -15.38 -22.87
N ASP A 758 -13.95 -16.50 -22.19
CA ASP A 758 -14.06 -16.59 -20.73
C ASP A 758 -12.74 -16.28 -20.01
N LYS A 759 -11.63 -16.30 -20.73
CA LYS A 759 -10.30 -16.00 -20.16
C LYS A 759 -9.97 -14.50 -20.15
N ILE A 760 -10.82 -13.64 -20.73
CA ILE A 760 -10.55 -12.19 -20.73
C ILE A 760 -11.09 -11.56 -19.46
N THR A 761 -10.20 -11.39 -18.50
CA THR A 761 -10.48 -10.89 -17.14
C THR A 761 -10.57 -9.35 -17.09
N PRO A 762 -11.17 -8.78 -16.03
CA PRO A 762 -11.13 -7.33 -15.80
C PRO A 762 -9.73 -6.75 -15.78
N ASN A 763 -8.73 -7.46 -15.25
CA ASN A 763 -7.35 -6.98 -15.21
C ASN A 763 -6.75 -6.87 -16.62
N LEU A 764 -7.07 -7.78 -17.54
CA LEU A 764 -6.65 -7.68 -18.95
C LEU A 764 -7.26 -6.45 -19.61
N HIS A 765 -8.55 -6.17 -19.37
CA HIS A 765 -9.19 -4.96 -19.87
C HIS A 765 -8.58 -3.69 -19.24
N LEU A 766 -8.43 -3.66 -17.92
CA LEU A 766 -7.92 -2.49 -17.19
C LEU A 766 -6.45 -2.18 -17.54
N SER A 767 -5.66 -3.20 -17.87
CA SER A 767 -4.27 -2.98 -18.28
C SER A 767 -4.13 -2.11 -19.55
N LEU A 768 -5.16 -2.09 -20.41
CA LEU A 768 -5.18 -1.22 -21.61
C LEU A 768 -5.16 0.27 -21.25
N HIS A 769 -5.50 0.65 -20.00
CA HIS A 769 -5.44 2.04 -19.52
C HIS A 769 -4.09 2.44 -18.92
N LEU A 770 -3.12 1.53 -18.80
CA LEU A 770 -1.81 1.83 -18.19
C LEU A 770 -1.03 2.90 -18.99
N CYS A 771 -1.16 2.88 -20.32
CA CYS A 771 -0.54 3.90 -21.16
C CYS A 771 -1.10 5.29 -20.85
N GLU A 772 -2.43 5.43 -20.77
CA GLU A 772 -3.12 6.67 -20.43
C GLU A 772 -2.71 7.14 -19.03
N CYS A 773 -2.71 6.23 -18.03
CA CYS A 773 -2.27 6.56 -16.67
C CYS A 773 -0.83 7.09 -16.65
N SER A 774 0.06 6.54 -17.49
CA SER A 774 1.44 7.01 -17.58
C SER A 774 1.55 8.38 -18.24
N LEU A 775 0.77 8.64 -19.29
CA LEU A 775 0.74 9.96 -19.94
C LEU A 775 0.16 11.04 -19.02
N ASP A 776 -0.89 10.70 -18.26
CA ASP A 776 -1.54 11.61 -17.32
C ASP A 776 -0.68 11.91 -16.08
N TYR A 777 0.06 10.91 -15.58
CA TYR A 777 0.65 10.96 -14.24
C TYR A 777 2.15 10.66 -14.20
N GLY A 778 2.82 10.49 -15.35
CA GLY A 778 4.24 10.12 -15.41
C GLY A 778 4.47 8.61 -15.31
N PRO A 779 5.73 8.16 -15.22
CA PRO A 779 6.06 6.73 -15.16
C PRO A 779 5.27 5.99 -14.07
N LEU A 780 4.77 4.80 -14.38
CA LEU A 780 3.90 4.04 -13.48
C LEU A 780 4.53 3.80 -12.10
N TYR A 781 5.85 3.64 -12.01
CA TYR A 781 6.56 3.45 -10.75
C TYR A 781 6.45 4.65 -9.79
N THR A 782 6.09 5.83 -10.26
CA THR A 782 6.04 7.06 -9.44
C THR A 782 4.83 7.11 -8.51
N PHE A 783 3.81 6.29 -8.79
CA PHE A 783 2.58 6.19 -8.01
C PHE A 783 2.12 4.76 -7.75
N TRP A 784 2.93 3.73 -8.05
CA TRP A 784 2.57 2.34 -7.81
C TRP A 784 2.39 2.00 -6.33
N TYR A 785 1.66 0.95 -6.07
CA TYR A 785 1.18 0.59 -4.75
C TYR A 785 2.24 0.01 -3.79
N PHE A 786 3.36 -0.51 -4.30
CA PHE A 786 4.43 -1.09 -3.48
C PHE A 786 4.87 -0.21 -2.29
N SER A 787 4.74 1.12 -2.44
CA SER A 787 5.10 2.07 -1.38
C SER A 787 4.13 2.04 -0.21
N PHE A 788 2.84 1.88 -0.48
CA PHE A 788 1.78 1.83 0.54
C PHE A 788 1.73 0.45 1.20
N GLU A 789 1.89 -0.64 0.45
CA GLU A 789 2.04 -2.00 1.00
C GLU A 789 3.19 -2.10 2.02
N ARG A 790 4.30 -1.42 1.75
CA ARG A 790 5.39 -1.34 2.72
C ARG A 790 4.95 -0.64 4.02
N MET A 791 4.08 0.38 3.94
CA MET A 791 3.53 1.05 5.12
C MET A 791 2.63 0.12 5.92
N ASN A 792 1.77 -0.67 5.26
CA ASN A 792 0.94 -1.68 5.91
C ASN A 792 1.78 -2.74 6.63
N GLY A 793 2.85 -3.20 5.97
CA GLY A 793 3.80 -4.11 6.61
C GLY A 793 4.45 -3.53 7.87
N MET A 794 4.73 -2.23 7.89
CA MET A 794 5.25 -1.56 9.10
C MET A 794 4.19 -1.41 10.18
N LEU A 795 2.94 -1.10 9.84
CA LEU A 795 1.84 -1.03 10.81
C LEU A 795 1.54 -2.41 11.41
N GLY A 796 1.50 -3.46 10.60
CA GLY A 796 1.28 -4.83 11.07
C GLY A 796 2.37 -5.36 12.02
N ILE A 797 3.57 -4.77 12.04
CA ILE A 797 4.61 -5.10 13.02
C ILE A 797 4.34 -4.39 14.37
N ILE A 798 3.66 -3.25 14.35
CA ILE A 798 3.38 -2.44 15.55
C ILE A 798 2.22 -3.04 16.36
N PHE A 799 1.25 -3.64 15.69
CA PHE A 799 0.12 -4.34 16.32
C PHE A 799 0.48 -5.77 16.72
#